data_6e77752024750c3ad9b0fa4aaaafba7d
#
_entry.id   6e77752024750c3ad9b0fa4aaaafba7d
#
_cell.length_a   1.000
_cell.length_b   1.000
_cell.length_c   1.000
_cell.angle_alpha   90.00
_cell.angle_beta   90.00
_cell.angle_gamma   90.00
#
_symmetry.space_group_name_H-M   'P 1'
#
loop_
_entity.id
_entity.type
_entity.pdbx_description
1 polymer ?
#
loop_
_entity_poly.entity_id
_entity_poly.type
_entity_poly.pdbx_seq_one_letter_code
_entity_poly.pdbx_strand_id
1 'polypeptide(L)'
;MKMKKVFSFLMALGIATTLTACGGSTDSATSTDSNEDKKAEKNADDKEDKKEDDKTAENTDGDEYAENTEELENFEAQTSDDTLVIGSSEFSGDFLAGWQNSANDVVIRKLLGIEGSNGFNTMIVDENGEWLANSAVLEGEPETTDNKDGSRTFTFKIKPGLKWSDGEELTADDYIFDSLLFTHPEFMPLTGSINPGDLFGKGYEVYHSGESDTFEAVEKIDDHTFTYTIDSEQLPYYYEKALAAISAFPMHVVTENLALSEDGKKLIAKDGYKPSEEEVKAYKDSIQEQIDKANEEFKEIEEPADDASDNEKKAYEEEKKANDEKIADLQEKLDGDVDPTEQLIEQAMLNVYNDYRSNPSVVGGPYKFDEYNNNMVKLSLNPEYQGNFKGQKATIPNIIVQYVNHNIAVDLLENGDIDVWQGESEGGKIDKMKAAEDAGKIGINTFERNGYGSLNFLTDRGTTQYKEVRQAIAHLMDRNTFVQSYAGGYGVVTNGEYGLSQWMYKERGADLEGKLTNYQLNIDTANELLDKSPYKFEKDGKTAWDRSKAEEAFDKDADGFDYYRYNDKGEKLVVNQYGSEESPITSLMNSQLPVNAKQAGMEYNVTAGSFPTIQEYYVYPEEDAEYTAFSMAQSFSETYDPWAQFNSNGNDNKTRVNDPKADELTVKLRQTPPDDKEQYLDNWEEFQQWYNDYLPQIPLYSNLYHTGYTKRVEGFDVNTPSWGIEDQINAIKLK
;
A
#
# COMPACT_ATOMS: atom_id res chain seq x y z
N MET A 1 2.33 -9.68 -38.32
CA MET A 1 2.46 -10.73 -37.32
C MET A 1 3.94 -10.85 -36.94
N LYS A 2 4.40 -9.92 -36.08
CA LYS A 2 5.72 -9.85 -35.40
C LYS A 2 5.88 -8.42 -34.84
N MET A 3 5.01 -8.02 -33.93
CA MET A 3 5.17 -6.85 -33.09
C MET A 3 4.30 -7.06 -31.85
N LYS A 4 4.69 -7.96 -30.98
CA LYS A 4 4.03 -8.22 -29.68
C LYS A 4 5.06 -8.85 -28.74
N LYS A 5 6.18 -8.16 -28.47
CA LYS A 5 7.13 -8.61 -27.42
C LYS A 5 8.14 -7.52 -27.00
N VAL A 6 7.79 -6.25 -27.04
CA VAL A 6 8.68 -5.17 -26.56
C VAL A 6 8.07 -4.32 -25.44
N PHE A 7 6.82 -4.57 -25.03
CA PHE A 7 6.13 -3.79 -23.98
C PHE A 7 5.90 -4.59 -22.70
N SER A 8 6.91 -5.24 -22.15
CA SER A 8 6.78 -5.96 -20.87
C SER A 8 7.64 -5.43 -19.74
N PHE A 9 8.15 -4.20 -19.83
CA PHE A 9 9.00 -3.65 -18.75
C PHE A 9 8.59 -2.27 -18.21
N LEU A 10 7.43 -1.74 -18.61
CA LEU A 10 6.94 -0.45 -18.13
C LEU A 10 5.46 -0.50 -17.73
N MET A 11 5.08 -1.44 -16.89
CA MET A 11 3.79 -1.39 -16.17
C MET A 11 3.91 -2.10 -14.82
N ALA A 12 4.72 -1.54 -13.93
CA ALA A 12 4.55 -1.77 -12.51
C ALA A 12 3.56 -0.72 -11.98
N LEU A 13 2.29 -0.87 -12.35
CA LEU A 13 1.23 -0.06 -11.79
C LEU A 13 0.87 -0.57 -10.43
N GLY A 14 1.35 0.14 -9.43
CA GLY A 14 0.82 0.02 -8.10
C GLY A 14 -0.61 0.55 -8.04
N ILE A 15 -1.61 -0.32 -8.12
CA ILE A 15 -2.75 -0.12 -7.24
C ILE A 15 -2.12 -0.21 -5.86
N ALA A 16 -2.07 0.89 -5.13
CA ALA A 16 -1.46 0.96 -3.81
C ALA A 16 -2.20 0.00 -2.86
N THR A 17 -1.83 -1.26 -2.89
CA THR A 17 -2.03 -2.11 -1.73
C THR A 17 -1.05 -1.57 -0.70
N THR A 18 -1.55 -0.75 0.20
CA THR A 18 -0.81 -0.33 1.37
C THR A 18 -0.34 -1.57 2.12
N LEU A 19 0.90 -1.97 1.85
CA LEU A 19 1.61 -2.92 2.66
C LEU A 19 1.92 -2.21 3.99
N THR A 20 0.93 -2.17 4.86
CA THR A 20 1.19 -1.87 6.26
C THR A 20 1.98 -3.05 6.82
N ALA A 21 3.30 -2.94 6.77
CA ALA A 21 4.14 -3.79 7.59
C ALA A 21 3.69 -3.64 9.04
N CYS A 22 3.41 -4.76 9.69
CA CYS A 22 3.15 -4.77 11.11
C CYS A 22 4.34 -4.21 11.86
N GLY A 23 4.13 -3.07 12.49
CA GLY A 23 4.81 -2.65 13.70
C GLY A 23 6.29 -2.32 13.61
N GLY A 24 6.65 -1.27 14.19
CA GLY A 24 8.02 -0.88 14.52
C GLY A 24 8.46 0.35 13.74
N SER A 25 8.65 1.41 14.48
CA SER A 25 9.25 2.64 14.01
C SER A 25 10.53 2.37 13.21
N THR A 26 10.53 2.73 11.95
CA THR A 26 11.75 2.77 11.15
C THR A 26 12.49 4.07 11.43
N ASP A 27 13.54 4.01 12.21
CA ASP A 27 14.59 5.03 12.18
C ASP A 27 15.30 4.94 10.82
N SER A 28 14.88 5.72 9.85
CA SER A 28 15.66 5.91 8.63
C SER A 28 16.69 7.00 8.83
N ALA A 29 17.92 6.58 9.15
CA ALA A 29 19.06 7.47 9.11
C ALA A 29 19.38 7.88 7.66
N THR A 30 19.07 9.11 7.32
CA THR A 30 19.63 9.78 6.14
C THR A 30 21.14 9.95 6.30
N SER A 31 21.89 9.25 5.47
CA SER A 31 23.33 9.47 5.33
C SER A 31 23.58 10.72 4.49
N THR A 32 24.00 11.81 5.10
CA THR A 32 24.75 12.85 4.40
C THR A 32 26.23 12.66 4.63
N ASP A 33 26.91 12.57 3.54
CA ASP A 33 28.35 12.47 3.35
C ASP A 33 29.14 13.58 4.05
N SER A 34 30.21 13.25 4.76
CA SER A 34 31.45 14.04 4.77
C SER A 34 32.59 13.25 5.40
N ASN A 35 33.59 12.97 4.57
CA ASN A 35 34.91 12.49 4.92
C ASN A 35 35.58 13.29 6.04
N GLU A 36 36.23 12.61 6.94
CA GLU A 36 37.68 12.87 7.26
C GLU A 36 38.26 11.80 8.17
N ASP A 37 39.42 11.33 7.77
CA ASP A 37 40.34 10.42 8.42
C ASP A 37 40.67 10.77 9.88
N LYS A 38 40.82 9.74 10.74
CA LYS A 38 42.05 9.56 11.58
C LYS A 38 42.13 8.17 12.21
N LYS A 39 43.35 7.63 12.04
CA LYS A 39 43.90 6.35 12.51
C LYS A 39 44.09 6.23 14.03
N ALA A 40 44.08 4.94 14.42
CA ALA A 40 44.91 4.24 15.42
C ALA A 40 44.53 4.46 16.90
N GLU A 41 44.58 3.54 17.81
CA GLU A 41 45.47 2.41 18.06
C GLU A 41 44.86 1.46 19.11
N LYS A 42 45.33 0.23 19.10
CA LYS A 42 45.11 -0.90 20.02
C LYS A 42 45.35 -0.57 21.50
N ASN A 43 44.66 -1.26 22.41
CA ASN A 43 45.34 -2.22 23.29
C ASN A 43 44.36 -3.14 24.03
N ALA A 44 44.88 -4.31 24.29
CA ALA A 44 44.28 -5.52 24.81
C ALA A 44 44.38 -5.67 26.33
N ASP A 45 43.73 -6.75 26.80
CA ASP A 45 43.88 -7.49 28.05
C ASP A 45 43.20 -6.91 29.32
N ASP A 46 42.33 -7.67 29.97
CA ASP A 46 42.63 -8.83 30.79
C ASP A 46 41.39 -9.61 31.24
N LYS A 47 41.61 -10.87 31.54
CA LYS A 47 40.69 -11.90 32.02
C LYS A 47 40.31 -11.70 33.50
N GLU A 48 39.15 -12.23 33.92
CA GLU A 48 38.99 -13.38 34.82
C GLU A 48 37.56 -13.59 35.34
N ASP A 49 37.12 -14.80 35.10
CA ASP A 49 36.53 -15.85 35.96
C ASP A 49 35.21 -15.67 36.72
N LYS A 50 34.27 -16.53 36.27
CA LYS A 50 33.34 -17.40 37.01
C LYS A 50 32.50 -16.90 38.19
N LYS A 51 31.18 -17.04 38.04
CA LYS A 51 30.39 -18.04 38.79
C LYS A 51 28.97 -18.20 38.23
N GLU A 52 28.62 -19.47 38.02
CA GLU A 52 27.23 -19.97 37.91
C GLU A 52 26.46 -19.61 39.18
N ASP A 53 25.22 -19.17 39.02
CA ASP A 53 24.13 -19.52 39.93
C ASP A 53 22.79 -19.40 39.19
N ASP A 54 22.14 -20.54 39.19
CA ASP A 54 20.78 -20.88 38.85
C ASP A 54 19.77 -19.93 39.51
N LYS A 55 18.95 -19.19 38.75
CA LYS A 55 17.68 -18.63 39.22
C LYS A 55 16.64 -18.57 38.10
N THR A 56 15.64 -19.38 38.28
CA THR A 56 14.22 -19.30 37.83
C THR A 56 13.84 -17.99 37.16
N ALA A 57 13.22 -18.15 35.97
CA ALA A 57 12.50 -17.10 35.25
C ALA A 57 11.43 -16.47 36.16
N GLU A 58 11.67 -15.27 36.59
CA GLU A 58 10.66 -14.33 37.05
C GLU A 58 10.35 -13.36 35.91
N ASN A 59 9.05 -13.19 35.63
CA ASN A 59 8.51 -12.19 34.75
C ASN A 59 9.11 -10.82 35.08
N THR A 60 9.81 -10.22 34.13
CA THR A 60 10.25 -8.83 34.19
C THR A 60 9.39 -7.95 33.27
N ASP A 61 8.09 -7.85 33.56
CA ASP A 61 7.17 -6.87 32.94
C ASP A 61 7.19 -5.50 33.64
N GLY A 62 8.28 -5.17 34.34
CA GLY A 62 8.34 -3.98 35.18
C GLY A 62 9.38 -2.91 34.79
N ASP A 63 10.31 -3.21 33.91
CA ASP A 63 11.44 -2.30 33.66
C ASP A 63 11.35 -1.49 32.34
N GLU A 64 10.46 -1.85 31.40
CA GLU A 64 10.28 -1.12 30.14
C GLU A 64 9.57 0.24 30.32
N TYR A 65 8.80 0.38 31.42
CA TYR A 65 8.10 1.64 31.74
C TYR A 65 8.97 2.73 32.34
N ALA A 66 10.16 2.40 32.83
CA ALA A 66 11.04 3.38 33.48
C ALA A 66 11.89 4.21 32.49
N GLU A 67 12.14 3.70 31.29
CA GLU A 67 12.91 4.42 30.26
C GLU A 67 12.10 5.50 29.52
N ASN A 68 10.77 5.42 29.52
CA ASN A 68 9.90 6.33 28.77
C ASN A 68 9.47 7.60 29.57
N THR A 69 9.82 7.71 30.83
CA THR A 69 9.40 8.87 31.65
C THR A 69 10.04 10.17 31.22
N GLU A 70 11.28 10.17 30.72
CA GLU A 70 11.95 11.38 30.22
C GLU A 70 11.31 11.90 28.92
N GLU A 71 10.86 11.01 28.02
CA GLU A 71 10.16 11.40 26.79
C GLU A 71 8.78 11.96 27.10
N LEU A 72 8.06 11.35 28.06
CA LEU A 72 6.74 11.84 28.49
C LEU A 72 6.84 13.24 29.16
N GLU A 73 7.86 13.46 30.00
CA GLU A 73 8.11 14.75 30.66
C GLU A 73 8.54 15.86 29.67
N ASN A 74 9.13 15.51 28.54
CA ASN A 74 9.59 16.45 27.52
C ASN A 74 8.59 16.67 26.38
N PHE A 75 7.44 15.95 26.35
CA PHE A 75 6.43 16.13 25.33
C PHE A 75 5.70 17.46 25.53
N GLU A 76 5.65 18.30 24.48
CA GLU A 76 4.95 19.58 24.51
C GLU A 76 3.51 19.40 24.02
N ALA A 77 2.55 19.35 24.94
CA ALA A 77 1.13 19.22 24.63
C ALA A 77 0.60 20.43 23.86
N GLN A 78 -0.16 20.18 22.80
CA GLN A 78 -0.75 21.22 21.94
C GLN A 78 -2.28 21.37 22.13
N THR A 79 -2.87 20.61 23.04
CA THR A 79 -4.33 20.64 23.29
C THR A 79 -4.80 21.99 23.85
N SER A 80 -5.92 22.50 23.31
CA SER A 80 -6.61 23.70 23.79
C SER A 80 -8.12 23.59 23.52
N ASP A 81 -8.93 24.52 24.03
CA ASP A 81 -10.40 24.46 23.91
C ASP A 81 -10.88 24.52 22.44
N ASP A 82 -10.09 25.07 21.54
CA ASP A 82 -10.41 25.27 20.13
C ASP A 82 -9.56 24.39 19.19
N THR A 83 -8.75 23.50 19.71
CA THR A 83 -7.80 22.67 18.94
C THR A 83 -7.98 21.20 19.25
N LEU A 84 -8.18 20.39 18.21
CA LEU A 84 -8.13 18.93 18.25
C LEU A 84 -6.70 18.47 17.94
N VAL A 85 -6.12 17.65 18.81
CA VAL A 85 -4.78 17.08 18.60
C VAL A 85 -4.87 15.59 18.30
N ILE A 86 -4.42 15.19 17.11
CA ILE A 86 -4.34 13.81 16.67
C ILE A 86 -2.89 13.37 16.74
N GLY A 87 -2.60 12.36 17.56
CA GLY A 87 -1.31 11.71 17.58
C GLY A 87 -1.14 10.78 16.37
N SER A 88 0.02 10.80 15.75
CA SER A 88 0.37 10.01 14.56
C SER A 88 1.79 9.49 14.65
N SER A 89 2.11 8.47 13.86
CA SER A 89 3.50 8.10 13.56
C SER A 89 4.14 9.13 12.63
N GLU A 90 5.41 8.94 12.30
CA GLU A 90 6.19 9.88 11.49
C GLU A 90 5.59 10.10 10.09
N PHE A 91 5.66 11.33 9.60
CA PHE A 91 5.17 11.74 8.29
C PHE A 91 6.26 11.68 7.23
N SER A 92 5.89 11.34 6.00
CA SER A 92 6.80 11.51 4.86
C SER A 92 6.79 12.92 4.27
N GLY A 93 5.74 13.71 4.58
CA GLY A 93 5.54 15.06 4.06
C GLY A 93 4.94 15.12 2.65
N ASP A 94 4.35 14.02 2.19
CA ASP A 94 3.59 13.96 0.94
C ASP A 94 2.10 14.11 1.23
N PHE A 95 1.63 15.36 1.21
CA PHE A 95 0.24 15.70 1.54
C PHE A 95 -0.66 15.81 0.30
N LEU A 96 -0.21 15.32 -0.87
CA LEU A 96 -0.99 15.35 -2.10
C LEU A 96 -1.38 13.93 -2.58
N ALA A 97 -0.41 13.12 -2.96
CA ALA A 97 -0.70 11.94 -3.77
C ALA A 97 -0.20 10.60 -3.18
N GLY A 98 0.55 10.63 -2.09
CA GLY A 98 1.06 9.41 -1.46
C GLY A 98 2.17 8.72 -2.25
N TRP A 99 2.93 9.43 -3.06
CA TRP A 99 4.04 8.88 -3.85
C TRP A 99 5.16 8.27 -2.99
N GLN A 100 5.24 8.64 -1.72
CA GLN A 100 6.15 8.03 -0.75
C GLN A 100 5.49 6.88 0.04
N ASN A 101 4.25 6.52 -0.32
CA ASN A 101 3.51 5.41 0.25
C ASN A 101 3.41 5.42 1.79
N SER A 102 3.28 6.59 2.40
CA SER A 102 3.08 6.75 3.84
C SER A 102 1.61 6.75 4.20
N ALA A 103 1.16 5.76 4.97
CA ALA A 103 -0.20 5.71 5.49
C ALA A 103 -0.50 6.85 6.50
N ASN A 104 0.54 7.42 7.14
CA ASN A 104 0.38 8.47 8.14
C ASN A 104 -0.04 9.81 7.52
N ASP A 105 0.38 10.09 6.28
CA ASP A 105 0.01 11.32 5.57
C ASP A 105 -1.45 11.33 5.11
N VAL A 106 -2.10 10.15 5.01
CA VAL A 106 -3.52 10.00 4.59
C VAL A 106 -4.47 10.82 5.48
N VAL A 107 -4.23 10.86 6.79
CA VAL A 107 -5.04 11.65 7.75
C VAL A 107 -5.07 13.12 7.33
N ILE A 108 -3.92 13.66 6.92
CA ILE A 108 -3.80 15.05 6.50
C ILE A 108 -4.49 15.26 5.16
N ARG A 109 -4.26 14.39 4.17
CA ARG A 109 -4.92 14.48 2.86
C ARG A 109 -6.45 14.45 2.97
N LYS A 110 -7.00 13.58 3.83
CA LYS A 110 -8.45 13.51 4.09
C LYS A 110 -9.01 14.76 4.78
N LEU A 111 -8.28 15.34 5.75
CA LEU A 111 -8.67 16.59 6.40
C LEU A 111 -8.64 17.78 5.45
N LEU A 112 -7.72 17.79 4.49
CA LEU A 112 -7.64 18.79 3.43
C LEU A 112 -8.65 18.56 2.29
N GLY A 113 -9.30 17.39 2.24
CA GLY A 113 -10.22 17.01 1.18
C GLY A 113 -9.55 16.70 -0.16
N ILE A 114 -8.28 16.38 -0.13
CA ILE A 114 -7.52 15.88 -1.29
C ILE A 114 -7.87 14.42 -1.55
N GLU A 115 -8.02 13.66 -0.48
CA GLU A 115 -8.40 12.24 -0.50
C GLU A 115 -9.68 12.02 0.32
N GLY A 116 -10.39 10.91 0.07
CA GLY A 116 -11.57 10.50 0.84
C GLY A 116 -12.84 11.27 0.48
N SER A 117 -13.76 11.40 1.45
CA SER A 117 -15.13 11.83 1.22
C SER A 117 -15.39 13.32 1.51
N ASN A 118 -14.39 14.06 1.97
CA ASN A 118 -14.54 15.44 2.44
C ASN A 118 -14.18 16.50 1.38
N GLY A 119 -13.71 16.09 0.20
CA GLY A 119 -13.27 16.99 -0.86
C GLY A 119 -14.18 16.99 -2.09
N PHE A 120 -13.58 17.30 -3.23
CA PHE A 120 -14.25 17.50 -4.50
C PHE A 120 -14.25 16.29 -5.43
N ASN A 121 -13.85 15.10 -4.96
CA ASN A 121 -13.92 13.87 -5.77
C ASN A 121 -15.34 13.63 -6.28
N THR A 122 -15.48 13.21 -7.53
CA THR A 122 -16.81 12.93 -8.15
C THR A 122 -17.52 11.75 -7.51
N MET A 123 -16.75 10.70 -7.16
CA MET A 123 -17.22 9.54 -6.41
C MET A 123 -16.48 9.45 -5.09
N ILE A 124 -17.17 8.94 -4.09
CA ILE A 124 -16.66 8.78 -2.72
C ILE A 124 -17.06 7.42 -2.18
N VAL A 125 -16.38 7.00 -1.11
CA VAL A 125 -16.76 5.83 -0.32
C VAL A 125 -17.43 6.29 0.96
N ASP A 126 -18.55 5.66 1.33
CA ASP A 126 -19.23 5.92 2.59
C ASP A 126 -18.67 5.06 3.75
N GLU A 127 -19.26 5.21 4.94
CA GLU A 127 -18.89 4.46 6.14
C GLU A 127 -19.12 2.95 6.05
N ASN A 128 -19.83 2.47 5.04
CA ASN A 128 -20.10 1.05 4.80
C ASN A 128 -19.17 0.47 3.74
N GLY A 129 -18.32 1.30 3.12
CA GLY A 129 -17.45 0.90 2.00
C GLY A 129 -18.16 0.92 0.64
N GLU A 130 -19.31 1.60 0.50
CA GLU A 130 -20.06 1.69 -0.75
C GLU A 130 -19.64 2.93 -1.55
N TRP A 131 -19.42 2.74 -2.87
CA TRP A 131 -19.11 3.81 -3.81
C TRP A 131 -20.38 4.58 -4.20
N LEU A 132 -20.39 5.89 -3.93
CA LEU A 132 -21.50 6.79 -4.15
C LEU A 132 -21.06 8.02 -4.96
N ALA A 133 -22.00 8.58 -5.74
CA ALA A 133 -21.79 9.91 -6.29
C ALA A 133 -21.71 10.95 -5.18
N ASN A 134 -20.71 11.83 -5.23
CA ASN A 134 -20.51 12.84 -4.20
C ASN A 134 -21.62 13.92 -4.27
N SER A 135 -22.64 13.74 -3.49
CA SER A 135 -23.77 14.69 -3.43
C SER A 135 -23.42 16.05 -2.82
N ALA A 136 -22.22 16.24 -2.27
CA ALA A 136 -21.74 17.59 -1.91
C ALA A 136 -21.36 18.39 -3.17
N VAL A 137 -20.86 17.71 -4.19
CA VAL A 137 -20.28 18.30 -5.40
C VAL A 137 -21.22 18.22 -6.60
N LEU A 138 -21.84 17.06 -6.84
CA LEU A 138 -22.63 16.79 -8.02
C LEU A 138 -24.11 17.13 -7.81
N GLU A 139 -24.79 17.58 -8.87
CA GLU A 139 -26.24 17.85 -8.87
C GLU A 139 -27.06 16.55 -8.71
N GLY A 140 -26.49 15.38 -9.03
CA GLY A 140 -27.13 14.06 -8.93
C GLY A 140 -26.17 12.94 -9.35
N GLU A 141 -26.70 11.72 -9.49
CA GLU A 141 -25.95 10.61 -10.09
C GLU A 141 -25.53 10.99 -11.51
N PRO A 142 -24.28 10.68 -11.93
CA PRO A 142 -23.83 10.98 -13.27
C PRO A 142 -24.63 10.18 -14.32
N GLU A 143 -24.96 10.82 -15.43
CA GLU A 143 -25.58 10.15 -16.56
C GLU A 143 -24.54 9.26 -17.25
N THR A 144 -24.89 8.01 -17.60
CA THR A 144 -24.01 7.08 -18.30
C THR A 144 -24.45 6.83 -19.73
N THR A 145 -23.51 6.70 -20.64
CA THR A 145 -23.74 6.37 -22.04
C THR A 145 -22.83 5.23 -22.49
N ASP A 146 -23.43 4.13 -22.94
CA ASP A 146 -22.67 3.04 -23.58
C ASP A 146 -22.35 3.42 -25.02
N ASN A 147 -21.06 3.46 -25.34
CA ASN A 147 -20.57 3.81 -26.66
C ASN A 147 -20.55 2.58 -27.60
N LYS A 148 -20.54 2.81 -28.93
CA LYS A 148 -20.57 1.73 -29.93
C LYS A 148 -19.29 0.88 -29.94
N ASP A 149 -18.20 1.41 -29.46
CA ASP A 149 -16.89 0.75 -29.34
C ASP A 149 -16.76 -0.08 -28.05
N GLY A 150 -17.77 -0.05 -27.18
CA GLY A 150 -17.79 -0.76 -25.91
C GLY A 150 -17.31 0.06 -24.72
N SER A 151 -16.77 1.27 -24.94
CA SER A 151 -16.44 2.21 -23.87
C SER A 151 -17.69 2.79 -23.21
N ARG A 152 -17.57 3.35 -22.01
CA ARG A 152 -18.68 3.97 -21.28
C ARG A 152 -18.32 5.37 -20.84
N THR A 153 -19.19 6.33 -21.16
CA THR A 153 -19.02 7.74 -20.81
C THR A 153 -19.89 8.10 -19.61
N PHE A 154 -19.30 8.70 -18.60
CA PHE A 154 -19.96 9.32 -17.47
C PHE A 154 -20.03 10.84 -17.72
N THR A 155 -21.20 11.44 -17.50
CA THR A 155 -21.40 12.89 -17.57
C THR A 155 -21.64 13.44 -16.18
N PHE A 156 -20.71 14.28 -15.71
CA PHE A 156 -20.76 14.90 -14.41
C PHE A 156 -21.28 16.32 -14.50
N LYS A 157 -22.23 16.67 -13.62
CA LYS A 157 -22.78 18.03 -13.47
C LYS A 157 -22.42 18.57 -12.09
N ILE A 158 -21.48 19.49 -12.05
CA ILE A 158 -20.97 20.12 -10.82
C ILE A 158 -21.96 21.17 -10.34
N LYS A 159 -22.22 21.25 -9.05
CA LYS A 159 -23.01 22.31 -8.44
C LYS A 159 -22.31 23.66 -8.59
N PRO A 160 -22.97 24.69 -9.09
CA PRO A 160 -22.36 26.02 -9.20
C PRO A 160 -22.12 26.65 -7.82
N GLY A 161 -21.08 27.49 -7.72
CA GLY A 161 -20.75 28.26 -6.53
C GLY A 161 -19.99 27.49 -5.44
N LEU A 162 -19.52 26.29 -5.73
CA LEU A 162 -18.51 25.60 -4.92
C LEU A 162 -17.17 26.33 -5.07
N LYS A 163 -16.40 26.41 -4.00
CA LYS A 163 -15.17 27.21 -3.97
C LYS A 163 -14.01 26.47 -3.35
N TRP A 164 -12.85 26.68 -3.90
CA TRP A 164 -11.58 26.40 -3.28
C TRP A 164 -11.36 27.26 -2.02
N SER A 165 -10.40 26.89 -1.18
CA SER A 165 -10.13 27.56 0.10
C SER A 165 -9.64 29.00 -0.01
N ASP A 166 -9.22 29.45 -1.18
CA ASP A 166 -8.84 30.83 -1.50
C ASP A 166 -9.99 31.67 -2.06
N GLY A 167 -11.13 31.04 -2.34
CA GLY A 167 -12.35 31.69 -2.82
C GLY A 167 -12.59 31.60 -4.32
N GLU A 168 -11.66 31.03 -5.11
CA GLU A 168 -11.88 30.76 -6.54
C GLU A 168 -12.94 29.66 -6.72
N GLU A 169 -13.73 29.73 -7.80
CA GLU A 169 -14.82 28.80 -8.06
C GLU A 169 -14.29 27.45 -8.61
N LEU A 170 -14.82 26.35 -8.09
CA LEU A 170 -14.60 25.02 -8.64
C LEU A 170 -15.33 24.88 -9.97
N THR A 171 -14.63 24.46 -11.02
CA THR A 171 -15.17 24.28 -12.37
C THR A 171 -14.80 22.93 -12.97
N ALA A 172 -15.36 22.62 -14.13
CA ALA A 172 -14.99 21.45 -14.92
C ALA A 172 -13.51 21.43 -15.31
N ASP A 173 -12.90 22.62 -15.46
CA ASP A 173 -11.50 22.74 -15.83
C ASP A 173 -10.56 22.15 -14.78
N ASP A 174 -10.91 22.22 -13.49
CA ASP A 174 -10.10 21.66 -12.40
C ASP A 174 -10.02 20.13 -12.46
N TYR A 175 -11.11 19.45 -12.85
CA TYR A 175 -11.14 17.99 -13.01
C TYR A 175 -10.39 17.53 -14.27
N ILE A 176 -10.61 18.25 -15.37
CA ILE A 176 -9.97 17.95 -16.64
C ILE A 176 -8.45 18.22 -16.56
N PHE A 177 -8.07 19.30 -15.87
CA PHE A 177 -6.67 19.62 -15.65
C PHE A 177 -5.97 18.54 -14.80
N ASP A 178 -6.61 18.06 -13.75
CA ASP A 178 -6.10 16.94 -12.93
C ASP A 178 -5.81 15.72 -13.82
N SER A 179 -6.81 15.27 -14.58
CA SER A 179 -6.68 14.11 -15.46
C SER A 179 -5.57 14.29 -16.51
N LEU A 180 -5.46 15.46 -17.14
CA LEU A 180 -4.45 15.74 -18.16
C LEU A 180 -3.04 15.85 -17.58
N LEU A 181 -2.86 16.58 -16.47
CA LEU A 181 -1.55 16.83 -15.89
C LEU A 181 -0.94 15.56 -15.30
N PHE A 182 -1.71 14.85 -14.48
CA PHE A 182 -1.19 13.66 -13.78
C PHE A 182 -1.05 12.43 -14.70
N THR A 183 -1.79 12.39 -15.80
CA THR A 183 -1.64 11.33 -16.83
C THR A 183 -0.53 11.63 -17.85
N HIS A 184 -0.02 12.85 -17.88
CA HIS A 184 1.00 13.26 -18.84
C HIS A 184 2.29 12.44 -18.69
N PRO A 185 2.96 12.00 -19.79
CA PRO A 185 4.14 11.14 -19.75
C PRO A 185 5.30 11.69 -18.91
N GLU A 186 5.48 12.99 -18.92
CA GLU A 186 6.57 13.67 -18.19
C GLU A 186 6.38 13.66 -16.66
N PHE A 187 5.19 13.28 -16.15
CA PHE A 187 4.96 13.23 -14.69
C PHE A 187 5.56 11.99 -14.04
N MET A 188 5.55 10.85 -14.71
CA MET A 188 6.08 9.57 -14.19
C MET A 188 7.54 9.65 -13.72
N PRO A 189 8.46 10.30 -14.45
CA PRO A 189 9.85 10.44 -14.01
C PRO A 189 10.02 11.16 -12.67
N LEU A 190 9.07 12.02 -12.29
CA LEU A 190 9.08 12.73 -11.01
C LEU A 190 8.60 11.87 -9.85
N THR A 191 7.65 10.98 -10.11
CA THR A 191 7.01 10.12 -9.08
C THR A 191 7.66 8.75 -8.92
N GLY A 192 8.64 8.42 -9.75
CA GLY A 192 9.26 7.11 -9.80
C GLY A 192 8.38 6.08 -10.53
N SER A 193 8.09 4.96 -9.88
CA SER A 193 7.26 3.90 -10.47
C SER A 193 5.75 4.06 -10.21
N ILE A 194 5.34 5.11 -9.53
CA ILE A 194 3.92 5.35 -9.21
C ILE A 194 3.31 6.24 -10.30
N ASN A 195 2.34 5.71 -11.03
CA ASN A 195 1.57 6.47 -11.99
C ASN A 195 0.36 7.13 -11.28
N PRO A 196 0.32 8.46 -11.18
CA PRO A 196 -0.79 9.18 -10.56
C PRO A 196 -1.99 9.40 -11.50
N GLY A 197 -1.88 9.03 -12.77
CA GLY A 197 -2.86 9.38 -13.81
C GLY A 197 -4.03 8.40 -13.95
N ASP A 198 -4.91 8.74 -14.85
CA ASP A 198 -6.19 8.06 -15.11
C ASP A 198 -6.05 6.83 -16.02
N LEU A 199 -5.53 5.76 -15.50
CA LEU A 199 -5.21 4.50 -16.19
C LEU A 199 -6.38 3.87 -16.94
N PHE A 200 -7.59 4.09 -16.46
CA PHE A 200 -8.80 3.46 -16.97
C PHE A 200 -9.48 4.30 -18.05
N GLY A 201 -8.94 5.49 -18.29
CA GLY A 201 -9.44 6.45 -19.26
C GLY A 201 -9.23 5.99 -20.68
N LYS A 202 -10.22 6.24 -21.53
CA LYS A 202 -10.12 5.94 -22.96
C LYS A 202 -8.94 6.68 -23.59
N GLY A 203 -8.09 5.93 -24.30
CA GLY A 203 -6.90 6.49 -24.95
C GLY A 203 -5.73 6.74 -24.03
N TYR A 204 -5.75 6.19 -22.81
CA TYR A 204 -4.67 6.31 -21.83
C TYR A 204 -3.31 5.96 -22.44
N GLU A 205 -3.15 4.78 -23.03
CA GLU A 205 -1.87 4.31 -23.58
C GLU A 205 -1.24 5.29 -24.58
N VAL A 206 -2.08 5.85 -25.46
CA VAL A 206 -1.63 6.76 -26.53
C VAL A 206 -1.25 8.14 -25.98
N TYR A 207 -1.99 8.62 -24.98
CA TYR A 207 -1.69 9.89 -24.32
C TYR A 207 -0.48 9.75 -23.39
N HIS A 208 -0.48 8.73 -22.54
CA HIS A 208 0.59 8.50 -21.55
C HIS A 208 1.94 8.13 -22.18
N SER A 209 1.95 7.53 -23.37
CA SER A 209 3.20 7.28 -24.12
C SER A 209 3.73 8.51 -24.87
N GLY A 210 2.99 9.64 -24.90
CA GLY A 210 3.32 10.81 -25.68
C GLY A 210 3.08 10.68 -27.20
N GLU A 211 2.43 9.60 -27.66
CA GLU A 211 2.05 9.45 -29.06
C GLU A 211 0.96 10.45 -29.49
N SER A 212 0.22 11.00 -28.53
CA SER A 212 -0.79 12.04 -28.73
C SER A 212 -0.77 13.07 -27.59
N ASP A 213 -0.97 14.33 -27.92
CA ASP A 213 -1.22 15.42 -26.97
C ASP A 213 -2.69 15.51 -26.51
N THR A 214 -3.53 14.61 -27.01
CA THR A 214 -4.97 14.59 -26.78
C THR A 214 -5.35 13.37 -25.96
N PHE A 215 -5.98 13.57 -24.80
CA PHE A 215 -6.51 12.54 -23.96
C PHE A 215 -8.03 12.36 -24.23
N GLU A 216 -8.39 11.23 -24.85
CA GLU A 216 -9.78 10.98 -25.28
C GLU A 216 -10.74 10.74 -24.12
N ALA A 217 -10.23 10.44 -22.91
CA ALA A 217 -11.08 10.13 -21.76
C ALA A 217 -11.89 11.33 -21.28
N VAL A 218 -11.36 12.54 -21.39
CA VAL A 218 -12.01 13.75 -20.84
C VAL A 218 -12.56 14.64 -21.95
N GLU A 219 -13.68 15.34 -21.66
CA GLU A 219 -14.24 16.37 -22.57
C GLU A 219 -14.99 17.43 -21.77
N LYS A 220 -14.72 18.71 -22.04
CA LYS A 220 -15.43 19.86 -21.48
C LYS A 220 -16.72 20.10 -22.27
N ILE A 221 -17.85 20.14 -21.56
CA ILE A 221 -19.14 20.51 -22.17
C ILE A 221 -19.48 21.98 -21.87
N ASP A 222 -19.31 22.38 -20.62
CA ASP A 222 -19.41 23.76 -20.15
C ASP A 222 -18.64 23.91 -18.81
N ASP A 223 -18.69 25.09 -18.17
CA ASP A 223 -17.91 25.37 -16.96
C ASP A 223 -18.30 24.49 -15.75
N HIS A 224 -19.47 23.84 -15.78
CA HIS A 224 -19.95 22.97 -14.70
C HIS A 224 -20.30 21.56 -15.20
N THR A 225 -20.00 21.23 -16.44
CA THR A 225 -20.29 19.92 -17.02
C THR A 225 -19.09 19.38 -17.78
N PHE A 226 -18.64 18.21 -17.41
CA PHE A 226 -17.60 17.47 -18.15
C PHE A 226 -17.98 16.00 -18.29
N THR A 227 -17.28 15.31 -19.17
CA THR A 227 -17.42 13.86 -19.32
C THR A 227 -16.09 13.16 -19.05
N TYR A 228 -16.21 11.93 -18.57
CA TYR A 228 -15.11 11.00 -18.45
C TYR A 228 -15.50 9.66 -19.07
N THR A 229 -14.66 9.13 -19.94
CA THR A 229 -14.93 7.89 -20.69
C THR A 229 -13.96 6.79 -20.24
N ILE A 230 -14.53 5.72 -19.69
CA ILE A 230 -13.79 4.50 -19.35
C ILE A 230 -13.56 3.67 -20.61
N ASP A 231 -12.33 3.16 -20.79
CA ASP A 231 -11.99 2.33 -21.95
C ASP A 231 -12.77 1.00 -21.95
N SER A 232 -13.09 0.53 -23.15
CA SER A 232 -13.79 -0.74 -23.36
C SER A 232 -13.05 -1.96 -22.82
N GLU A 233 -11.72 -1.91 -22.72
CA GLU A 233 -10.91 -3.00 -22.18
C GLU A 233 -11.07 -3.18 -20.67
N GLN A 234 -11.53 -2.12 -19.97
CA GLN A 234 -11.80 -2.13 -18.53
C GLN A 234 -13.21 -2.61 -18.18
N LEU A 235 -14.09 -2.77 -19.18
CA LEU A 235 -15.52 -3.06 -18.96
C LEU A 235 -15.91 -4.47 -19.48
N PRO A 236 -16.93 -5.13 -18.87
CA PRO A 236 -17.60 -4.71 -17.64
C PRO A 236 -16.70 -4.82 -16.41
N TYR A 237 -16.95 -4.01 -15.40
CA TYR A 237 -16.24 -4.03 -14.13
C TYR A 237 -17.22 -3.84 -12.97
N TYR A 238 -17.17 -4.70 -11.95
CA TYR A 238 -18.12 -4.63 -10.84
C TYR A 238 -18.07 -3.29 -10.10
N TYR A 239 -16.87 -2.76 -9.88
CA TYR A 239 -16.66 -1.47 -9.20
C TYR A 239 -16.49 -0.32 -10.20
N GLU A 240 -17.26 -0.28 -11.28
CA GLU A 240 -17.10 0.76 -12.32
C GLU A 240 -17.21 2.19 -11.78
N LYS A 241 -17.95 2.42 -10.67
CA LYS A 241 -18.00 3.74 -10.01
C LYS A 241 -16.64 4.16 -9.46
N ALA A 242 -15.81 3.21 -9.04
CA ALA A 242 -14.45 3.51 -8.61
C ALA A 242 -13.58 4.01 -9.77
N LEU A 243 -13.80 3.48 -10.98
CA LEU A 243 -13.10 3.93 -12.19
C LEU A 243 -13.53 5.34 -12.64
N ALA A 244 -14.66 5.82 -12.14
CA ALA A 244 -15.22 7.15 -12.43
C ALA A 244 -15.01 8.13 -11.25
N ALA A 245 -14.15 7.79 -10.29
CA ALA A 245 -13.77 8.65 -9.16
C ALA A 245 -12.68 9.63 -9.60
N ILE A 246 -13.10 10.74 -10.22
CA ILE A 246 -12.20 11.77 -10.73
C ILE A 246 -11.98 12.83 -9.66
N SER A 247 -10.71 13.17 -9.42
CA SER A 247 -10.30 14.22 -8.50
C SER A 247 -10.30 15.58 -9.19
N ALA A 248 -10.40 16.66 -8.42
CA ALA A 248 -10.19 18.03 -8.91
C ALA A 248 -8.88 18.57 -8.35
N PHE A 249 -8.13 19.28 -9.18
CA PHE A 249 -6.89 19.95 -8.80
C PHE A 249 -6.95 21.45 -9.14
N PRO A 250 -6.58 22.38 -8.22
CA PRO A 250 -6.72 23.83 -8.44
C PRO A 250 -5.69 24.33 -9.47
N MET A 251 -6.04 24.30 -10.74
CA MET A 251 -5.18 24.67 -11.87
C MET A 251 -4.50 26.03 -11.65
N HIS A 252 -5.24 27.03 -11.16
CA HIS A 252 -4.78 28.41 -10.99
C HIS A 252 -3.61 28.58 -10.02
N VAL A 253 -3.35 27.59 -9.15
CA VAL A 253 -2.27 27.64 -8.17
C VAL A 253 -0.91 27.31 -8.77
N VAL A 254 -0.88 26.43 -9.76
CA VAL A 254 0.37 25.91 -10.30
C VAL A 254 0.74 26.48 -11.66
N THR A 255 -0.21 27.15 -12.34
CA THR A 255 0.04 27.76 -13.64
C THR A 255 -0.86 28.95 -13.94
N GLU A 256 -0.26 30.05 -14.43
CA GLU A 256 -0.99 31.23 -14.86
C GLU A 256 -1.24 31.24 -16.38
N ASN A 257 -0.35 30.63 -17.17
CA ASN A 257 -0.31 30.73 -18.62
C ASN A 257 -0.67 29.47 -19.39
N LEU A 258 -0.91 28.37 -18.68
CA LEU A 258 -1.47 27.14 -19.25
C LEU A 258 -3.01 27.25 -19.29
N ALA A 259 -3.64 26.61 -20.25
CA ALA A 259 -5.08 26.54 -20.40
C ALA A 259 -5.49 25.19 -20.99
N LEU A 260 -6.78 24.91 -20.97
CA LEU A 260 -7.35 23.77 -21.71
C LEU A 260 -7.72 24.20 -23.14
N SER A 261 -7.68 23.26 -24.08
CA SER A 261 -8.34 23.43 -25.39
C SER A 261 -9.85 23.62 -25.22
N GLU A 262 -10.54 24.13 -26.24
CA GLU A 262 -11.99 24.42 -26.18
C GLU A 262 -12.82 23.17 -25.80
N ASP A 263 -12.39 21.99 -26.25
CA ASP A 263 -13.00 20.70 -25.92
C ASP A 263 -12.45 20.05 -24.63
N GLY A 264 -11.48 20.66 -23.98
CA GLY A 264 -10.86 20.17 -22.75
C GLY A 264 -9.90 18.99 -22.93
N LYS A 265 -9.64 18.50 -24.15
CA LYS A 265 -8.90 17.26 -24.37
C LYS A 265 -7.39 17.37 -24.32
N LYS A 266 -6.85 18.59 -24.23
CA LYS A 266 -5.41 18.83 -24.15
C LYS A 266 -5.06 20.13 -23.41
N LEU A 267 -3.84 20.17 -22.90
CA LEU A 267 -3.22 21.36 -22.36
C LEU A 267 -2.67 22.23 -23.49
N ILE A 268 -2.80 23.54 -23.39
CA ILE A 268 -2.30 24.50 -24.35
C ILE A 268 -1.75 25.76 -23.64
N ALA A 269 -0.76 26.42 -24.22
CA ALA A 269 -0.38 27.76 -23.79
C ALA A 269 -1.48 28.76 -24.11
N LYS A 270 -1.77 29.72 -23.21
CA LYS A 270 -2.73 30.82 -23.47
C LYS A 270 -2.29 31.65 -24.67
N ASP A 271 -3.29 32.15 -25.43
CA ASP A 271 -3.07 32.96 -26.62
C ASP A 271 -2.13 34.16 -26.34
N GLY A 272 -1.06 34.23 -27.12
CA GLY A 272 -0.08 35.31 -27.02
C GLY A 272 0.98 35.13 -25.95
N TYR A 273 0.95 34.06 -25.17
CA TYR A 273 2.06 33.74 -24.27
C TYR A 273 3.35 33.46 -25.06
N LYS A 274 4.45 33.95 -24.53
CA LYS A 274 5.80 33.65 -25.02
C LYS A 274 6.70 33.55 -23.81
N PRO A 275 7.42 32.45 -23.65
CA PRO A 275 8.36 32.30 -22.54
C PRO A 275 9.42 33.38 -22.59
N SER A 276 9.81 33.91 -21.45
CA SER A 276 10.93 34.82 -21.28
C SER A 276 12.26 34.08 -21.49
N GLU A 277 13.35 34.82 -21.69
CA GLU A 277 14.71 34.26 -21.81
C GLU A 277 15.10 33.45 -20.55
N GLU A 278 14.58 33.84 -19.38
CA GLU A 278 14.82 33.16 -18.09
C GLU A 278 14.05 31.82 -18.03
N GLU A 279 12.77 31.80 -18.42
CA GLU A 279 11.96 30.58 -18.47
C GLU A 279 12.49 29.58 -19.51
N VAL A 280 12.90 30.08 -20.71
CA VAL A 280 13.56 29.24 -21.72
C VAL A 280 14.83 28.60 -21.18
N LYS A 281 15.62 29.40 -20.44
CA LYS A 281 16.86 28.92 -19.86
C LYS A 281 16.58 27.86 -18.77
N ALA A 282 15.64 28.13 -17.88
CA ALA A 282 15.26 27.20 -16.82
C ALA A 282 14.77 25.86 -17.38
N TYR A 283 13.93 25.89 -18.40
CA TYR A 283 13.46 24.69 -19.10
C TYR A 283 14.63 23.90 -19.73
N LYS A 284 15.55 24.56 -20.40
CA LYS A 284 16.72 23.91 -20.99
C LYS A 284 17.70 23.38 -19.94
N ASP A 285 17.85 24.07 -18.84
CA ASP A 285 18.66 23.60 -17.70
C ASP A 285 18.05 22.33 -17.08
N SER A 286 16.71 22.25 -16.95
CA SER A 286 15.99 21.06 -16.47
C SER A 286 16.17 19.86 -17.42
N ILE A 287 16.03 20.07 -18.74
CA ILE A 287 16.27 18.99 -19.71
C ILE A 287 17.71 18.49 -19.62
N GLN A 288 18.69 19.41 -19.45
CA GLN A 288 20.09 19.01 -19.28
C GLN A 288 20.29 18.17 -18.01
N GLU A 289 19.63 18.51 -16.91
CA GLU A 289 19.67 17.75 -15.67
C GLU A 289 19.06 16.35 -15.85
N GLN A 290 17.96 16.22 -16.59
CA GLN A 290 17.37 14.94 -16.93
C GLN A 290 18.31 14.08 -17.77
N ILE A 291 19.03 14.66 -18.74
CA ILE A 291 20.06 13.96 -19.53
C ILE A 291 21.21 13.48 -18.63
N ASP A 292 21.67 14.35 -17.74
CA ASP A 292 22.78 14.02 -16.83
C ASP A 292 22.37 12.89 -15.87
N LYS A 293 21.15 12.94 -15.31
CA LYS A 293 20.57 11.91 -14.45
C LYS A 293 20.42 10.57 -15.19
N ALA A 294 19.85 10.56 -16.40
CA ALA A 294 19.72 9.35 -17.21
C ALA A 294 21.09 8.68 -17.49
N ASN A 295 22.11 9.51 -17.76
CA ASN A 295 23.49 9.04 -17.95
C ASN A 295 24.11 8.50 -16.65
N GLU A 296 23.79 9.06 -15.48
CA GLU A 296 24.29 8.58 -14.18
C GLU A 296 23.61 7.28 -13.80
N GLU A 297 22.30 7.21 -13.89
CA GLU A 297 21.51 5.99 -13.61
C GLU A 297 21.97 4.82 -14.48
N PHE A 298 22.22 5.07 -15.78
CA PHE A 298 22.72 4.02 -16.68
C PHE A 298 24.15 3.55 -16.34
N LYS A 299 25.00 4.41 -15.76
CA LYS A 299 26.35 4.01 -15.31
C LYS A 299 26.35 3.09 -14.11
N GLU A 300 25.29 3.10 -13.31
CA GLU A 300 25.11 2.20 -12.17
C GLU A 300 24.74 0.79 -12.62
N ILE A 301 24.25 0.64 -13.87
CA ILE A 301 23.94 -0.67 -14.46
C ILE A 301 25.25 -1.32 -14.89
N GLU A 302 25.61 -2.43 -14.27
CA GLU A 302 26.83 -3.15 -14.58
C GLU A 302 26.77 -3.78 -15.98
N GLU A 303 27.80 -3.52 -16.80
CA GLU A 303 27.94 -4.20 -18.09
C GLU A 303 28.14 -5.71 -17.86
N PRO A 304 27.31 -6.59 -18.45
CA PRO A 304 27.39 -8.01 -18.20
C PRO A 304 28.74 -8.58 -18.60
N ALA A 305 29.28 -9.48 -17.79
CA ALA A 305 30.55 -10.12 -18.01
C ALA A 305 30.58 -10.91 -19.35
N ASP A 306 31.75 -11.17 -19.89
CA ASP A 306 31.89 -11.91 -21.17
C ASP A 306 31.22 -13.28 -21.16
N ASP A 307 31.12 -13.92 -19.99
CA ASP A 307 30.53 -15.25 -19.76
C ASP A 307 29.07 -15.18 -19.25
N ALA A 308 28.47 -13.97 -19.14
CA ALA A 308 27.08 -13.79 -18.80
C ALA A 308 26.15 -14.47 -19.84
N SER A 309 24.94 -14.81 -19.39
CA SER A 309 23.94 -15.45 -20.24
C SER A 309 23.50 -14.55 -21.42
N ASP A 310 22.99 -15.17 -22.49
CA ASP A 310 22.46 -14.42 -23.64
C ASP A 310 21.26 -13.52 -23.23
N ASN A 311 20.52 -13.88 -22.16
CA ASN A 311 19.41 -13.12 -21.65
C ASN A 311 19.88 -11.85 -20.88
N GLU A 312 20.91 -11.96 -20.05
CA GLU A 312 21.50 -10.82 -19.34
C GLU A 312 22.09 -9.80 -20.32
N LYS A 313 22.83 -10.27 -21.32
CA LYS A 313 23.37 -9.43 -22.40
C LYS A 313 22.25 -8.73 -23.18
N LYS A 314 21.17 -9.46 -23.45
CA LYS A 314 20.03 -8.91 -24.18
C LYS A 314 19.29 -7.88 -23.36
N ALA A 315 19.08 -8.12 -22.06
CA ALA A 315 18.44 -7.15 -21.15
C ALA A 315 19.25 -5.84 -21.08
N TYR A 316 20.57 -5.94 -20.89
CA TYR A 316 21.45 -4.77 -20.87
C TYR A 316 21.41 -3.98 -22.19
N GLU A 317 21.43 -4.66 -23.36
CA GLU A 317 21.33 -3.99 -24.67
C GLU A 317 19.95 -3.34 -24.89
N GLU A 318 18.88 -3.92 -24.36
CA GLU A 318 17.54 -3.33 -24.41
C GLU A 318 17.45 -2.09 -23.50
N GLU A 319 17.98 -2.13 -22.28
CA GLU A 319 18.07 -0.97 -21.38
C GLU A 319 18.95 0.15 -21.95
N LYS A 320 20.11 -0.23 -22.46
CA LYS A 320 21.01 0.73 -23.14
C LYS A 320 20.31 1.44 -24.29
N LYS A 321 19.60 0.66 -25.11
CA LYS A 321 18.87 1.21 -26.25
C LYS A 321 17.76 2.16 -25.80
N ALA A 322 17.01 1.79 -24.78
CA ALA A 322 15.96 2.63 -24.21
C ALA A 322 16.54 3.95 -23.64
N ASN A 323 17.65 3.86 -22.92
CA ASN A 323 18.35 5.04 -22.40
C ASN A 323 18.92 5.94 -23.52
N ASP A 324 19.55 5.33 -24.54
CA ASP A 324 20.07 6.08 -25.70
C ASP A 324 18.95 6.80 -26.48
N GLU A 325 17.76 6.17 -26.63
CA GLU A 325 16.57 6.74 -27.24
C GLU A 325 16.04 7.90 -26.39
N LYS A 326 15.88 7.71 -25.07
CA LYS A 326 15.47 8.77 -24.13
C LYS A 326 16.40 9.98 -24.17
N ILE A 327 17.72 9.76 -24.15
CA ILE A 327 18.71 10.85 -24.23
C ILE A 327 18.63 11.55 -25.58
N ALA A 328 18.41 10.83 -26.69
CA ALA A 328 18.28 11.44 -28.02
C ALA A 328 17.05 12.36 -28.11
N ASP A 329 15.91 11.95 -27.56
CA ASP A 329 14.69 12.73 -27.51
C ASP A 329 14.87 14.00 -26.63
N LEU A 330 15.47 13.85 -25.44
CA LEU A 330 15.81 14.99 -24.58
C LEU A 330 16.81 15.96 -25.25
N GLN A 331 17.79 15.43 -25.99
CA GLN A 331 18.76 16.26 -26.73
C GLN A 331 18.09 17.03 -27.88
N GLU A 332 17.10 16.43 -28.57
CA GLU A 332 16.31 17.13 -29.60
C GLU A 332 15.51 18.27 -28.99
N LYS A 333 14.87 18.07 -27.82
CA LYS A 333 14.19 19.14 -27.06
C LYS A 333 15.18 20.25 -26.63
N LEU A 334 16.37 19.89 -26.15
CA LEU A 334 17.40 20.83 -25.69
C LEU A 334 17.93 21.72 -26.83
N ASP A 335 18.17 21.15 -28.01
CA ASP A 335 18.74 21.83 -29.18
C ASP A 335 17.67 22.60 -29.98
N GLY A 336 16.39 22.23 -29.84
CA GLY A 336 15.26 22.82 -30.54
C GLY A 336 14.81 24.18 -30.04
N ASP A 337 13.83 24.74 -30.74
CA ASP A 337 13.04 25.88 -30.25
C ASP A 337 12.11 25.36 -29.15
N VAL A 338 12.01 26.10 -28.04
CA VAL A 338 11.15 25.69 -26.89
C VAL A 338 9.68 25.84 -27.28
N ASP A 339 8.94 24.75 -27.19
CA ASP A 339 7.47 24.78 -27.27
C ASP A 339 6.92 25.45 -26.01
N PRO A 340 6.15 26.54 -26.11
CA PRO A 340 5.59 27.20 -24.93
C PRO A 340 4.66 26.33 -24.10
N THR A 341 3.93 25.38 -24.71
CA THR A 341 3.02 24.48 -24.00
C THR A 341 3.79 23.45 -23.17
N GLU A 342 4.75 22.77 -23.79
CA GLU A 342 5.62 21.80 -23.11
C GLU A 342 6.37 22.45 -21.92
N GLN A 343 6.93 23.62 -22.11
CA GLN A 343 7.61 24.37 -21.05
C GLN A 343 6.68 24.70 -19.88
N LEU A 344 5.43 25.08 -20.15
CA LEU A 344 4.44 25.38 -19.11
C LEU A 344 3.95 24.12 -18.39
N ILE A 345 3.80 23.00 -19.10
CA ILE A 345 3.44 21.70 -18.51
C ILE A 345 4.53 21.26 -17.55
N GLU A 346 5.80 21.26 -17.97
CA GLU A 346 6.91 20.90 -17.10
C GLU A 346 6.99 21.82 -15.87
N GLN A 347 6.83 23.12 -16.05
CA GLN A 347 6.80 24.07 -14.93
C GLN A 347 5.66 23.76 -13.95
N ALA A 348 4.45 23.45 -14.45
CA ALA A 348 3.31 23.10 -13.60
C ALA A 348 3.59 21.82 -12.80
N MET A 349 4.17 20.80 -13.44
CA MET A 349 4.56 19.55 -12.79
C MET A 349 5.60 19.79 -11.70
N LEU A 350 6.62 20.58 -11.96
CA LEU A 350 7.66 20.93 -10.99
C LEU A 350 7.10 21.75 -9.82
N ASN A 351 6.15 22.65 -10.07
CA ASN A 351 5.45 23.38 -9.01
C ASN A 351 4.64 22.45 -8.12
N VAL A 352 3.97 21.44 -8.71
CA VAL A 352 3.26 20.39 -7.93
C VAL A 352 4.26 19.57 -7.13
N TYR A 353 5.29 19.05 -7.76
CA TYR A 353 6.20 18.08 -7.13
C TYR A 353 7.09 18.72 -6.05
N ASN A 354 7.63 19.92 -6.30
CA ASN A 354 8.60 20.57 -5.41
C ASN A 354 7.97 21.42 -4.30
N ASP A 355 6.73 21.92 -4.49
CA ASP A 355 6.09 22.83 -3.54
C ASP A 355 4.71 22.33 -3.10
N TYR A 356 3.73 22.28 -3.99
CA TYR A 356 2.34 22.02 -3.62
C TYR A 356 2.16 20.68 -2.91
N ARG A 357 2.89 19.65 -3.27
CA ARG A 357 2.85 18.33 -2.65
C ARG A 357 3.09 18.37 -1.15
N SER A 358 4.05 19.15 -0.69
CA SER A 358 4.41 19.27 0.72
C SER A 358 3.74 20.46 1.43
N ASN A 359 3.16 21.39 0.64
CA ASN A 359 2.52 22.60 1.13
C ASN A 359 1.25 22.91 0.30
N PRO A 360 0.18 22.08 0.42
CA PRO A 360 -1.04 22.26 -0.36
C PRO A 360 -1.81 23.53 0.07
N SER A 361 -1.44 24.65 -0.54
CA SER A 361 -1.88 25.99 -0.15
C SER A 361 -3.35 26.28 -0.43
N VAL A 362 -3.97 25.59 -1.41
CA VAL A 362 -5.37 25.73 -1.82
C VAL A 362 -6.03 24.35 -1.90
N VAL A 363 -7.10 24.13 -1.17
CA VAL A 363 -7.73 22.82 -1.00
C VAL A 363 -9.25 22.90 -0.99
N GLY A 364 -9.92 21.77 -1.24
CA GLY A 364 -11.38 21.65 -1.31
C GLY A 364 -12.05 21.18 -0.02
N GLY A 365 -11.30 20.79 0.99
CA GLY A 365 -11.81 20.14 2.20
C GLY A 365 -12.17 21.09 3.33
N PRO A 366 -12.55 20.50 4.50
CA PRO A 366 -12.97 21.25 5.67
C PRO A 366 -11.87 22.07 6.34
N TYR A 367 -10.60 21.74 6.10
CA TYR A 367 -9.46 22.45 6.69
C TYR A 367 -8.49 22.89 5.60
N LYS A 368 -7.74 23.95 5.91
CA LYS A 368 -6.63 24.50 5.14
C LYS A 368 -5.31 24.09 5.78
N PHE A 369 -4.30 23.92 4.98
CA PHE A 369 -2.93 23.70 5.42
C PHE A 369 -2.32 25.04 5.87
N ASP A 370 -1.79 25.07 7.10
CA ASP A 370 -1.14 26.26 7.65
C ASP A 370 0.38 26.10 7.75
N GLU A 371 0.84 24.93 8.26
CA GLU A 371 2.27 24.71 8.51
C GLU A 371 2.58 23.20 8.68
N TYR A 372 3.74 22.79 8.18
CA TYR A 372 4.39 21.53 8.53
C TYR A 372 5.78 21.82 9.09
N ASN A 373 6.04 21.48 10.32
CA ASN A 373 7.31 21.72 10.99
C ASN A 373 7.50 20.70 12.14
N ASN A 374 8.71 20.17 12.29
CA ASN A 374 9.08 19.26 13.38
C ASN A 374 8.10 18.05 13.54
N ASN A 375 7.78 17.39 12.44
CA ASN A 375 6.81 16.28 12.42
C ASN A 375 5.44 16.65 13.04
N MET A 376 5.00 17.90 12.87
CA MET A 376 3.72 18.42 13.28
C MET A 376 3.09 19.22 12.13
N VAL A 377 1.84 18.89 11.80
CA VAL A 377 1.03 19.61 10.80
C VAL A 377 -0.04 20.41 11.53
N LYS A 378 -0.16 21.67 11.19
CA LYS A 378 -1.23 22.57 11.68
C LYS A 378 -2.21 22.89 10.56
N LEU A 379 -3.48 22.78 10.88
CA LEU A 379 -4.58 23.00 9.97
C LEU A 379 -5.59 23.97 10.63
N SER A 380 -6.14 24.88 9.85
CA SER A 380 -7.23 25.77 10.27
C SER A 380 -8.49 25.55 9.45
N LEU A 381 -9.65 25.86 10.06
CA LEU A 381 -10.96 25.68 9.45
C LEU A 381 -11.06 26.44 8.11
N ASN A 382 -11.52 25.77 7.05
CA ASN A 382 -11.76 26.37 5.76
C ASN A 382 -13.13 27.11 5.74
N PRO A 383 -13.18 28.43 5.65
CA PRO A 383 -14.44 29.17 5.66
C PRO A 383 -15.28 28.99 4.40
N GLU A 384 -14.67 28.62 3.28
CA GLU A 384 -15.33 28.41 1.98
C GLU A 384 -15.99 27.02 1.88
N TYR A 385 -15.60 26.08 2.76
CA TYR A 385 -16.13 24.73 2.75
C TYR A 385 -17.64 24.67 2.99
N GLN A 386 -18.38 24.02 2.06
CA GLN A 386 -19.84 24.02 2.10
C GLN A 386 -20.45 22.81 2.82
N GLY A 387 -19.64 21.82 3.18
CA GLY A 387 -20.05 20.62 3.89
C GLY A 387 -19.83 19.35 3.05
N ASN A 388 -19.88 18.20 3.73
CA ASN A 388 -19.72 16.89 3.09
C ASN A 388 -21.04 16.40 2.45
N PHE A 389 -21.03 15.22 1.86
CA PHE A 389 -22.19 14.60 1.22
C PHE A 389 -23.37 14.32 2.16
N LYS A 390 -23.16 14.33 3.48
CA LYS A 390 -24.22 14.27 4.51
C LYS A 390 -24.74 15.66 4.92
N GLY A 391 -24.24 16.74 4.31
CA GLY A 391 -24.59 18.11 4.65
C GLY A 391 -24.02 18.60 5.98
N GLN A 392 -23.00 17.92 6.51
CA GLN A 392 -22.34 18.29 7.77
C GLN A 392 -21.15 19.21 7.50
N LYS A 393 -20.87 20.13 8.44
CA LYS A 393 -19.72 21.04 8.37
C LYS A 393 -18.87 20.93 9.63
N ALA A 394 -17.56 20.92 9.43
CA ALA A 394 -16.59 21.01 10.52
C ALA A 394 -16.78 22.28 11.35
N THR A 395 -16.57 22.17 12.66
CA THR A 395 -16.76 23.27 13.60
C THR A 395 -15.58 23.53 14.53
N ILE A 396 -14.59 22.63 14.55
CA ILE A 396 -13.37 22.78 15.35
C ILE A 396 -12.46 23.76 14.61
N PRO A 397 -12.04 24.87 15.27
CA PRO A 397 -11.26 25.90 14.58
C PRO A 397 -9.89 25.42 14.09
N ASN A 398 -9.21 24.59 14.87
CA ASN A 398 -7.84 24.16 14.57
C ASN A 398 -7.69 22.66 14.77
N ILE A 399 -6.87 22.04 13.91
CA ILE A 399 -6.40 20.68 14.08
C ILE A 399 -4.87 20.67 14.08
N ILE A 400 -4.29 19.92 14.98
CA ILE A 400 -2.87 19.57 14.96
C ILE A 400 -2.77 18.07 14.81
N VAL A 401 -2.03 17.62 13.81
CA VAL A 401 -1.62 16.22 13.66
C VAL A 401 -0.12 16.17 13.95
N GLN A 402 0.28 15.45 15.00
CA GLN A 402 1.67 15.48 15.42
C GLN A 402 2.24 14.08 15.66
N TYR A 403 3.51 13.94 15.38
CA TYR A 403 4.26 12.73 15.70
C TYR A 403 4.23 12.46 17.22
N VAL A 404 4.00 11.21 17.54
CA VAL A 404 4.04 10.69 18.91
C VAL A 404 4.78 9.37 18.91
N ASN A 405 5.79 9.25 19.79
CA ASN A 405 6.44 7.96 20.02
C ASN A 405 5.38 6.94 20.48
N HIS A 406 5.29 5.82 19.77
CA HIS A 406 4.31 4.77 20.02
C HIS A 406 4.32 4.21 21.45
N ASN A 407 5.49 4.23 22.12
CA ASN A 407 5.61 3.70 23.48
C ASN A 407 4.95 4.57 24.55
N ILE A 408 4.78 5.88 24.30
CA ILE A 408 4.15 6.81 25.24
C ILE A 408 2.75 7.28 24.80
N ALA A 409 2.29 6.90 23.62
CA ALA A 409 1.06 7.42 23.03
C ALA A 409 -0.17 7.24 23.93
N VAL A 410 -0.32 6.08 24.56
CA VAL A 410 -1.45 5.80 25.47
C VAL A 410 -1.36 6.66 26.73
N ASP A 411 -0.17 6.96 27.26
CA ASP A 411 0.01 7.83 28.41
C ASP A 411 -0.37 9.28 28.08
N LEU A 412 0.07 9.78 26.94
CA LEU A 412 -0.29 11.11 26.46
C LEU A 412 -1.80 11.26 26.28
N LEU A 413 -2.44 10.22 25.72
CA LEU A 413 -3.90 10.19 25.58
C LEU A 413 -4.62 10.20 26.94
N GLU A 414 -4.17 9.39 27.91
CA GLU A 414 -4.73 9.35 29.26
C GLU A 414 -4.57 10.68 30.01
N ASN A 415 -3.48 11.38 29.78
CA ASN A 415 -3.20 12.69 30.38
C ASN A 415 -3.97 13.82 29.69
N GLY A 416 -4.44 13.63 28.46
CA GLY A 416 -5.07 14.65 27.62
C GLY A 416 -4.07 15.56 26.90
N ASP A 417 -2.83 15.11 26.74
CA ASP A 417 -1.78 15.81 26.00
C ASP A 417 -1.99 15.67 24.49
N ILE A 418 -2.66 14.60 24.05
CA ILE A 418 -3.27 14.40 22.74
C ILE A 418 -4.74 14.03 22.92
N ASP A 419 -5.56 14.26 21.89
CA ASP A 419 -7.00 13.96 21.94
C ASP A 419 -7.34 12.60 21.33
N VAL A 420 -6.58 12.16 20.36
CA VAL A 420 -6.84 10.93 19.60
C VAL A 420 -5.54 10.20 19.35
N TRP A 421 -5.57 8.87 19.54
CA TRP A 421 -4.55 7.93 19.10
C TRP A 421 -5.20 6.83 18.28
N GLN A 422 -4.81 6.69 17.00
CA GLN A 422 -5.48 5.82 16.05
C GLN A 422 -4.71 4.50 15.84
N GLY A 423 -5.47 3.44 15.55
CA GLY A 423 -4.94 2.22 14.96
C GLY A 423 -4.10 1.33 15.87
N GLU A 424 -4.25 1.44 17.21
CA GLU A 424 -3.52 0.58 18.13
C GLU A 424 -3.87 -0.90 17.94
N SER A 425 -2.88 -1.75 17.78
CA SER A 425 -3.03 -3.20 17.54
C SER A 425 -2.23 -4.09 18.49
N GLU A 426 -1.37 -3.50 19.32
CA GLU A 426 -0.54 -4.24 20.27
C GLU A 426 -1.34 -4.57 21.56
N GLY A 427 -1.41 -5.85 21.90
CA GLY A 427 -2.28 -6.35 22.98
C GLY A 427 -2.06 -5.68 24.33
N GLY A 428 -0.80 -5.46 24.75
CA GLY A 428 -0.50 -4.80 26.03
C GLY A 428 -0.96 -3.35 26.10
N LYS A 429 -0.83 -2.61 25.00
CA LYS A 429 -1.30 -1.21 24.89
C LYS A 429 -2.82 -1.14 24.82
N ILE A 430 -3.47 -2.09 24.12
CA ILE A 430 -4.93 -2.21 24.11
C ILE A 430 -5.47 -2.46 25.52
N ASP A 431 -4.84 -3.36 26.28
CA ASP A 431 -5.24 -3.63 27.68
C ASP A 431 -5.12 -2.37 28.55
N LYS A 432 -4.07 -1.58 28.36
CA LYS A 432 -3.89 -0.28 29.03
C LYS A 432 -4.97 0.72 28.63
N MET A 433 -5.28 0.85 27.34
CA MET A 433 -6.37 1.69 26.87
C MET A 433 -7.71 1.28 27.46
N LYS A 434 -8.02 -0.03 27.52
CA LYS A 434 -9.24 -0.54 28.14
C LYS A 434 -9.33 -0.24 29.64
N ALA A 435 -8.22 -0.35 30.34
CA ALA A 435 -8.17 0.05 31.75
C ALA A 435 -8.45 1.56 31.94
N ALA A 436 -7.96 2.41 31.04
CA ALA A 436 -8.23 3.84 31.02
C ALA A 436 -9.71 4.16 30.67
N GLU A 437 -10.31 3.39 29.75
CA GLU A 437 -11.73 3.47 29.44
C GLU A 437 -12.61 3.09 30.62
N ASP A 438 -12.31 1.96 31.28
CA ASP A 438 -13.01 1.51 32.50
C ASP A 438 -12.89 2.53 33.63
N ALA A 439 -11.77 3.22 33.73
CA ALA A 439 -11.55 4.33 34.66
C ALA A 439 -12.29 5.64 34.24
N GLY A 440 -12.92 5.65 33.07
CA GLY A 440 -13.68 6.78 32.54
C GLY A 440 -12.81 7.95 31.99
N LYS A 441 -11.52 7.72 31.78
CA LYS A 441 -10.58 8.73 31.26
C LYS A 441 -10.73 8.96 29.76
N ILE A 442 -10.83 7.88 28.97
CA ILE A 442 -10.90 7.90 27.51
C ILE A 442 -12.14 7.16 27.01
N GLY A 443 -12.43 7.28 25.71
CA GLY A 443 -13.29 6.39 24.95
C GLY A 443 -12.47 5.57 23.95
N ILE A 444 -12.99 4.41 23.57
CA ILE A 444 -12.36 3.55 22.56
C ILE A 444 -13.38 3.21 21.48
N ASN A 445 -12.99 3.38 20.22
CA ASN A 445 -13.67 2.79 19.07
C ASN A 445 -12.79 1.70 18.48
N THR A 446 -13.40 0.59 18.12
CA THR A 446 -12.69 -0.60 17.59
C THR A 446 -13.21 -0.93 16.20
N PHE A 447 -12.33 -1.30 15.29
CA PHE A 447 -12.71 -1.79 13.97
C PHE A 447 -11.90 -3.01 13.56
N GLU A 448 -12.51 -3.82 12.70
CA GLU A 448 -11.88 -4.99 12.12
C GLU A 448 -10.93 -4.57 11.00
N ARG A 449 -9.71 -5.12 11.00
CA ARG A 449 -8.73 -4.88 9.94
C ARG A 449 -9.30 -5.33 8.59
N ASN A 450 -9.13 -4.52 7.56
CA ASN A 450 -9.38 -4.93 6.18
C ASN A 450 -8.13 -5.60 5.59
N GLY A 451 -7.78 -6.75 6.14
CA GLY A 451 -6.57 -7.48 5.76
C GLY A 451 -6.14 -8.52 6.79
N TYR A 452 -4.96 -9.10 6.61
CA TYR A 452 -4.39 -10.13 7.48
C TYR A 452 -2.87 -10.16 7.41
N GLY A 453 -2.22 -10.73 8.43
CA GLY A 453 -0.82 -11.14 8.36
C GLY A 453 -0.71 -12.48 7.64
N SER A 454 0.33 -12.71 6.83
CA SER A 454 0.45 -13.89 5.97
C SER A 454 1.87 -14.44 5.87
N LEU A 455 1.96 -15.70 5.46
CA LEU A 455 3.16 -16.33 4.94
C LEU A 455 2.96 -16.57 3.43
N ASN A 456 3.67 -15.81 2.60
CA ASN A 456 3.54 -15.83 1.15
C ASN A 456 4.58 -16.77 0.52
N PHE A 457 4.26 -17.34 -0.66
CA PHE A 457 5.14 -18.26 -1.35
C PHE A 457 5.42 -17.82 -2.79
N LEU A 458 6.60 -18.18 -3.32
CA LEU A 458 6.81 -18.27 -4.76
C LEU A 458 6.26 -19.64 -5.20
N THR A 459 5.22 -19.63 -6.03
CA THR A 459 4.50 -20.86 -6.42
C THR A 459 4.99 -21.49 -7.71
N ASP A 460 6.00 -20.91 -8.34
CA ASP A 460 6.58 -21.34 -9.62
C ASP A 460 7.96 -22.02 -9.48
N ARG A 461 8.58 -21.98 -8.31
CA ARG A 461 9.95 -22.44 -8.09
C ARG A 461 10.18 -23.06 -6.73
N GLY A 462 11.36 -23.71 -6.56
CA GLY A 462 11.76 -24.36 -5.32
C GLY A 462 10.79 -25.46 -4.87
N THR A 463 10.79 -25.76 -3.58
CA THR A 463 9.91 -26.79 -3.00
C THR A 463 8.48 -26.25 -2.81
N THR A 464 8.31 -24.94 -2.71
CA THR A 464 7.01 -24.27 -2.54
C THR A 464 6.16 -24.20 -3.81
N GLN A 465 6.70 -24.58 -4.98
CA GLN A 465 5.89 -24.76 -6.19
C GLN A 465 4.80 -25.85 -6.03
N TYR A 466 5.02 -26.80 -5.14
CA TYR A 466 4.07 -27.90 -4.90
C TYR A 466 3.03 -27.53 -3.85
N LYS A 467 1.76 -27.57 -4.25
CA LYS A 467 0.62 -27.24 -3.38
C LYS A 467 0.63 -28.04 -2.07
N GLU A 468 0.93 -29.34 -2.16
CA GLU A 468 0.97 -30.23 -1.01
C GLU A 468 2.04 -29.80 0.02
N VAL A 469 3.12 -29.20 -0.42
CA VAL A 469 4.16 -28.65 0.47
C VAL A 469 3.65 -27.40 1.17
N ARG A 470 2.99 -26.48 0.47
CA ARG A 470 2.42 -25.26 1.07
C ARG A 470 1.31 -25.61 2.08
N GLN A 471 0.41 -26.53 1.71
CA GLN A 471 -0.63 -27.03 2.62
C GLN A 471 -0.05 -27.76 3.85
N ALA A 472 1.03 -28.53 3.66
CA ALA A 472 1.72 -29.15 4.79
C ALA A 472 2.31 -28.10 5.74
N ILE A 473 2.96 -27.05 5.22
CA ILE A 473 3.48 -25.93 6.04
C ILE A 473 2.36 -25.29 6.87
N ALA A 474 1.18 -25.10 6.29
CA ALA A 474 0.02 -24.55 7.00
C ALA A 474 -0.42 -25.43 8.19
N HIS A 475 -0.19 -26.74 8.12
CA HIS A 475 -0.44 -27.67 9.22
C HIS A 475 0.75 -27.84 10.20
N LEU A 476 1.85 -27.12 9.99
CA LEU A 476 3.01 -27.12 10.89
C LEU A 476 3.06 -25.91 11.83
N MET A 477 2.04 -25.03 11.78
CA MET A 477 1.90 -23.85 12.65
C MET A 477 0.63 -23.91 13.48
N ASP A 478 0.72 -23.44 14.72
CA ASP A 478 -0.47 -23.04 15.49
C ASP A 478 -0.73 -21.55 15.28
N ARG A 479 -1.64 -21.24 14.34
CA ARG A 479 -1.99 -19.87 14.00
C ARG A 479 -2.66 -19.10 15.14
N ASN A 480 -3.28 -19.78 16.12
CA ASN A 480 -3.84 -19.12 17.29
C ASN A 480 -2.76 -18.47 18.15
N THR A 481 -1.53 -18.99 18.13
CA THR A 481 -0.42 -18.37 18.85
C THR A 481 -0.12 -16.95 18.37
N PHE A 482 -0.26 -16.67 17.06
CA PHE A 482 -0.08 -15.32 16.53
C PHE A 482 -1.16 -14.38 17.06
N VAL A 483 -2.43 -14.80 17.10
CA VAL A 483 -3.53 -14.02 17.68
C VAL A 483 -3.27 -13.72 19.15
N GLN A 484 -2.84 -14.71 19.93
CA GLN A 484 -2.65 -14.56 21.37
C GLN A 484 -1.39 -13.77 21.72
N SER A 485 -0.26 -14.08 21.07
CA SER A 485 1.02 -13.51 21.46
C SER A 485 1.28 -12.12 20.88
N TYR A 486 0.75 -11.82 19.67
CA TYR A 486 0.90 -10.52 19.05
C TYR A 486 -0.29 -9.59 19.35
N ALA A 487 -1.49 -10.03 19.02
CA ALA A 487 -2.68 -9.21 19.17
C ALA A 487 -3.35 -9.31 20.58
N GLY A 488 -2.72 -9.96 21.55
CA GLY A 488 -3.27 -10.11 22.90
C GLY A 488 -4.65 -10.80 22.95
N GLY A 489 -5.01 -11.55 21.91
CA GLY A 489 -6.34 -12.13 21.74
C GLY A 489 -7.34 -11.22 21.01
N TYR A 490 -6.94 -9.99 20.64
CA TYR A 490 -7.76 -9.04 19.88
C TYR A 490 -7.64 -9.27 18.37
N GLY A 491 -8.08 -10.43 17.92
CA GLY A 491 -8.04 -10.87 16.53
C GLY A 491 -8.58 -12.28 16.34
N VAL A 492 -8.58 -12.73 15.11
CA VAL A 492 -9.01 -14.08 14.72
C VAL A 492 -8.08 -14.66 13.67
N VAL A 493 -8.01 -15.99 13.58
CA VAL A 493 -7.38 -16.70 12.47
C VAL A 493 -8.26 -16.55 11.24
N THR A 494 -7.67 -16.22 10.08
CA THR A 494 -8.36 -16.13 8.78
C THR A 494 -7.98 -17.34 7.90
N ASN A 495 -8.90 -17.77 7.02
CA ASN A 495 -8.71 -18.96 6.18
C ASN A 495 -8.76 -18.67 4.68
N GLY A 496 -9.04 -17.44 4.28
CA GLY A 496 -9.15 -17.04 2.89
C GLY A 496 -8.53 -15.68 2.62
N GLU A 497 -8.64 -15.23 1.39
CA GLU A 497 -8.17 -13.93 0.89
C GLU A 497 -9.28 -12.89 1.07
N TYR A 498 -9.51 -12.49 2.33
CA TYR A 498 -10.54 -11.52 2.71
C TYR A 498 -10.15 -10.75 3.98
N GLY A 499 -10.64 -9.52 4.08
CA GLY A 499 -10.69 -8.74 5.31
C GLY A 499 -12.02 -8.96 6.04
N LEU A 500 -11.99 -8.98 7.37
CA LEU A 500 -13.20 -9.17 8.19
C LEU A 500 -14.21 -8.03 8.02
N SER A 501 -13.73 -6.84 7.71
CA SER A 501 -14.56 -5.65 7.48
C SER A 501 -15.23 -5.61 6.11
N GLN A 502 -14.79 -6.43 5.15
CA GLN A 502 -15.37 -6.45 3.80
C GLN A 502 -16.85 -6.84 3.82
N TRP A 503 -17.64 -6.16 2.97
CA TRP A 503 -19.09 -6.39 2.89
C TRP A 503 -19.43 -7.84 2.47
N MET A 504 -18.62 -8.45 1.58
CA MET A 504 -18.78 -9.84 1.16
C MET A 504 -18.66 -10.81 2.33
N TYR A 505 -17.63 -10.58 3.16
CA TYR A 505 -17.42 -11.40 4.35
C TYR A 505 -18.52 -11.18 5.41
N LYS A 506 -18.97 -9.95 5.60
CA LYS A 506 -20.11 -9.65 6.50
C LYS A 506 -21.39 -10.35 6.06
N GLU A 507 -21.62 -10.49 4.76
CA GLU A 507 -22.82 -11.15 4.23
C GLU A 507 -22.70 -12.67 4.19
N ARG A 508 -21.55 -13.23 3.76
CA ARG A 508 -21.39 -14.68 3.53
C ARG A 508 -20.23 -15.35 4.26
N GLY A 509 -19.52 -14.64 5.12
CA GLY A 509 -18.34 -15.16 5.80
C GLY A 509 -18.63 -16.40 6.65
N ALA A 510 -19.76 -16.43 7.39
CA ALA A 510 -20.12 -17.57 8.22
C ALA A 510 -20.36 -18.86 7.39
N ASP A 511 -20.99 -18.74 6.22
CA ASP A 511 -21.22 -19.87 5.32
C ASP A 511 -19.92 -20.27 4.60
N LEU A 512 -19.09 -19.31 4.24
CA LEU A 512 -17.80 -19.51 3.62
C LEU A 512 -16.84 -20.29 4.52
N GLU A 513 -16.72 -19.91 5.79
CA GLU A 513 -15.85 -20.60 6.76
C GLU A 513 -16.17 -22.09 6.89
N GLY A 514 -17.44 -22.46 6.73
CA GLY A 514 -17.88 -23.87 6.70
C GLY A 514 -17.43 -24.65 5.44
N LYS A 515 -16.98 -23.94 4.39
CA LYS A 515 -16.54 -24.50 3.11
C LYS A 515 -15.01 -24.55 2.98
N LEU A 516 -14.30 -23.71 3.74
CA LEU A 516 -12.84 -23.60 3.70
C LEU A 516 -12.17 -24.64 4.61
N THR A 517 -11.00 -25.08 4.21
CA THR A 517 -10.11 -25.85 5.07
C THR A 517 -9.54 -24.94 6.16
N ASN A 518 -9.83 -25.28 7.43
CA ASN A 518 -9.18 -24.63 8.55
C ASN A 518 -7.85 -25.35 8.85
N TYR A 519 -6.76 -24.77 8.37
CA TYR A 519 -5.40 -25.29 8.56
C TYR A 519 -4.97 -25.11 10.02
N GLN A 520 -5.16 -26.13 10.86
CA GLN A 520 -4.70 -26.16 12.23
C GLN A 520 -3.42 -26.99 12.35
N LEU A 521 -2.62 -26.75 13.39
CA LEU A 521 -1.44 -27.55 13.68
C LEU A 521 -1.81 -29.04 13.77
N ASN A 522 -1.29 -29.82 12.84
CA ASN A 522 -1.53 -31.26 12.73
C ASN A 522 -0.40 -31.92 11.93
N ILE A 523 0.59 -32.44 12.63
CA ILE A 523 1.77 -33.09 12.04
C ILE A 523 1.35 -34.33 11.22
N ASP A 524 0.27 -35.04 11.60
CA ASP A 524 -0.21 -36.21 10.87
C ASP A 524 -0.70 -35.83 9.48
N THR A 525 -1.55 -34.80 9.41
CA THR A 525 -2.06 -34.28 8.14
C THR A 525 -0.94 -33.70 7.26
N ALA A 526 0.03 -33.02 7.87
CA ALA A 526 1.20 -32.53 7.14
C ALA A 526 1.98 -33.67 6.48
N ASN A 527 2.19 -34.78 7.20
CA ASN A 527 2.84 -35.96 6.65
C ASN A 527 2.02 -36.59 5.51
N GLU A 528 0.70 -36.73 5.65
CA GLU A 528 -0.19 -37.28 4.61
C GLU A 528 -0.16 -36.44 3.32
N LEU A 529 -0.02 -35.10 3.43
CA LEU A 529 0.11 -34.19 2.29
C LEU A 529 1.48 -34.39 1.61
N LEU A 530 2.56 -34.43 2.39
CA LEU A 530 3.90 -34.64 1.85
C LEU A 530 4.06 -36.02 1.20
N ASP A 531 3.34 -37.05 1.64
CA ASP A 531 3.32 -38.36 0.98
C ASP A 531 2.70 -38.31 -0.43
N LYS A 532 1.88 -37.30 -0.72
CA LYS A 532 1.30 -37.03 -2.04
C LYS A 532 2.19 -36.16 -2.92
N SER A 533 3.17 -35.47 -2.31
CA SER A 533 4.13 -34.62 -3.01
C SER A 533 5.24 -35.43 -3.68
N PRO A 534 6.09 -34.80 -4.51
CA PRO A 534 7.33 -35.46 -5.01
C PRO A 534 8.29 -35.87 -3.89
N TYR A 535 8.23 -35.25 -2.71
CA TYR A 535 9.15 -35.45 -1.58
C TYR A 535 8.68 -36.54 -0.64
N LYS A 536 8.61 -37.77 -1.12
CA LYS A 536 8.11 -38.95 -0.40
C LYS A 536 9.11 -40.07 -0.23
N PHE A 537 10.39 -39.82 -0.53
CA PHE A 537 11.45 -40.81 -0.49
C PHE A 537 12.51 -40.49 0.55
N GLU A 538 13.30 -41.49 0.92
CA GLU A 538 14.59 -41.32 1.58
C GLU A 538 15.62 -40.78 0.55
N LYS A 539 16.83 -40.47 1.01
CA LYS A 539 17.89 -39.85 0.19
C LYS A 539 18.26 -40.63 -1.08
N ASP A 540 17.97 -41.91 -1.13
CA ASP A 540 18.20 -42.75 -2.30
C ASP A 540 17.23 -42.50 -3.48
N GLY A 541 16.20 -41.68 -3.26
CA GLY A 541 15.14 -41.33 -4.22
C GLY A 541 14.22 -42.51 -4.59
N LYS A 542 14.23 -43.59 -3.84
CA LYS A 542 13.51 -44.84 -4.14
C LYS A 542 12.82 -45.45 -2.95
N THR A 543 13.48 -45.51 -1.80
CA THR A 543 12.91 -46.02 -0.57
C THR A 543 11.88 -45.00 -0.06
N ALA A 544 10.65 -45.47 0.22
CA ALA A 544 9.64 -44.59 0.77
C ALA A 544 10.10 -44.06 2.15
N TRP A 545 9.93 -42.77 2.36
CA TRP A 545 10.22 -42.14 3.64
C TRP A 545 9.35 -42.74 4.73
N ASP A 546 9.95 -43.02 5.89
CA ASP A 546 9.30 -43.74 6.99
C ASP A 546 9.09 -42.82 8.19
N ARG A 547 7.85 -42.49 8.45
CA ARG A 547 7.43 -41.63 9.55
C ARG A 547 7.91 -42.11 10.90
N SER A 548 7.83 -43.43 11.17
CA SER A 548 8.23 -43.97 12.47
C SER A 548 9.72 -43.80 12.75
N LYS A 549 10.55 -43.86 11.69
CA LYS A 549 11.98 -43.53 11.80
C LYS A 549 12.21 -42.05 12.09
N ALA A 550 11.41 -41.17 11.50
CA ALA A 550 11.49 -39.75 11.78
C ALA A 550 11.11 -39.41 13.22
N GLU A 551 10.03 -39.98 13.73
CA GLU A 551 9.61 -39.87 15.13
C GLU A 551 10.72 -40.37 16.08
N GLU A 552 11.29 -41.57 15.83
CA GLU A 552 12.40 -42.08 16.62
C GLU A 552 13.67 -41.20 16.56
N ALA A 553 14.00 -40.67 15.38
CA ALA A 553 15.14 -39.77 15.23
C ALA A 553 14.93 -38.45 15.96
N PHE A 554 13.74 -37.86 15.86
CA PHE A 554 13.38 -36.62 16.55
C PHE A 554 13.37 -36.78 18.08
N ASP A 555 12.76 -37.85 18.58
CA ASP A 555 12.71 -38.16 20.04
C ASP A 555 14.11 -38.39 20.62
N LYS A 556 15.03 -38.95 19.82
CA LYS A 556 16.38 -39.23 20.24
C LYS A 556 17.27 -37.97 20.29
N ASP A 557 17.18 -37.11 19.31
CA ASP A 557 17.97 -35.89 19.17
C ASP A 557 17.29 -34.92 18.21
N ALA A 558 16.40 -34.07 18.75
CA ALA A 558 15.69 -33.08 17.92
C ALA A 558 16.61 -32.02 17.30
N ASP A 559 17.70 -31.67 17.97
CA ASP A 559 18.65 -30.67 17.45
C ASP A 559 19.53 -31.25 16.36
N GLY A 560 19.98 -32.49 16.50
CA GLY A 560 20.79 -33.21 15.52
C GLY A 560 19.96 -33.99 14.49
N PHE A 561 18.67 -33.69 14.35
CA PHE A 561 17.78 -34.37 13.41
C PHE A 561 18.30 -34.28 11.98
N ASP A 562 18.44 -35.43 11.27
CA ASP A 562 18.97 -35.55 9.92
C ASP A 562 18.16 -36.48 8.98
N TYR A 563 16.94 -36.90 9.41
CA TYR A 563 16.11 -37.82 8.64
C TYR A 563 15.02 -37.08 7.85
N TYR A 564 15.44 -36.45 6.74
CA TYR A 564 14.60 -35.62 5.88
C TYR A 564 13.97 -36.39 4.71
N ARG A 565 12.95 -35.77 4.07
CA ARG A 565 12.34 -36.25 2.83
C ARG A 565 13.12 -35.77 1.62
N TYR A 566 13.10 -36.60 0.55
CA TYR A 566 13.72 -36.34 -0.72
C TYR A 566 12.76 -36.69 -1.87
N ASN A 567 12.99 -36.10 -3.05
CA ASN A 567 12.30 -36.49 -4.27
C ASN A 567 13.01 -37.67 -4.95
N ASP A 568 12.52 -38.12 -6.12
CA ASP A 568 13.03 -39.21 -6.88
C ASP A 568 14.44 -39.00 -7.49
N LYS A 569 14.91 -37.73 -7.48
CA LYS A 569 16.27 -37.33 -7.90
C LYS A 569 17.24 -37.28 -6.71
N GLY A 570 16.77 -37.46 -5.48
CA GLY A 570 17.56 -37.33 -4.25
C GLY A 570 17.79 -35.90 -3.80
N GLU A 571 16.96 -34.98 -4.26
CA GLU A 571 16.92 -33.57 -3.81
C GLU A 571 16.10 -33.49 -2.52
N LYS A 572 16.65 -32.84 -1.48
CA LYS A 572 16.04 -32.72 -0.15
C LYS A 572 14.87 -31.73 -0.14
N LEU A 573 13.85 -32.02 0.66
CA LEU A 573 12.78 -31.07 0.97
C LEU A 573 13.31 -29.97 1.90
N VAL A 574 13.57 -28.80 1.36
CA VAL A 574 14.05 -27.61 2.07
C VAL A 574 13.15 -26.43 1.76
N VAL A 575 12.77 -25.66 2.76
CA VAL A 575 12.10 -24.39 2.62
C VAL A 575 12.90 -23.32 3.35
N ASN A 576 13.28 -22.27 2.65
CA ASN A 576 13.92 -21.10 3.22
C ASN A 576 12.92 -19.95 3.22
N GLN A 577 12.64 -19.43 4.41
CA GLN A 577 11.78 -18.27 4.65
C GLN A 577 12.63 -17.05 5.00
N TYR A 578 12.25 -15.90 4.47
CA TYR A 578 12.77 -14.60 4.89
C TYR A 578 11.67 -13.77 5.55
N GLY A 579 11.99 -13.09 6.64
CA GLY A 579 11.05 -12.23 7.36
C GLY A 579 11.74 -11.00 7.95
N SER A 580 10.96 -9.97 8.28
CA SER A 580 11.53 -8.77 8.94
C SER A 580 12.03 -9.11 10.34
N GLU A 581 13.25 -8.65 10.66
CA GLU A 581 13.86 -8.78 11.99
C GLU A 581 13.13 -7.97 13.05
N GLU A 582 12.45 -6.90 12.64
CA GLU A 582 11.64 -6.04 13.52
C GLU A 582 10.28 -6.65 13.83
N SER A 583 9.84 -7.69 13.09
CA SER A 583 8.53 -8.29 13.25
C SER A 583 8.51 -9.42 14.29
N PRO A 584 7.73 -9.30 15.37
CA PRO A 584 7.51 -10.39 16.31
C PRO A 584 6.96 -11.67 15.65
N ILE A 585 6.26 -11.52 14.51
CA ILE A 585 5.71 -12.64 13.73
C ILE A 585 6.82 -13.53 13.17
N THR A 586 7.93 -12.95 12.69
CA THR A 586 9.10 -13.70 12.22
C THR A 586 9.68 -14.56 13.35
N SER A 587 9.80 -14.01 14.55
CA SER A 587 10.25 -14.77 15.74
C SER A 587 9.29 -15.89 16.12
N LEU A 588 7.98 -15.65 16.09
CA LEU A 588 6.96 -16.67 16.35
C LEU A 588 7.01 -17.82 15.32
N MET A 589 7.19 -17.49 14.03
CA MET A 589 7.38 -18.50 12.99
C MET A 589 8.65 -19.31 13.22
N ASN A 590 9.76 -18.64 13.53
CA ASN A 590 11.04 -19.32 13.82
C ASN A 590 10.96 -20.25 15.03
N SER A 591 10.12 -19.95 16.01
CA SER A 591 9.91 -20.83 17.18
C SER A 591 9.12 -22.10 16.88
N GLN A 592 8.26 -22.08 15.85
CA GLN A 592 7.34 -23.18 15.54
C GLN A 592 7.78 -24.01 14.32
N LEU A 593 8.01 -23.35 13.18
CA LEU A 593 8.18 -24.03 11.89
C LEU A 593 9.41 -24.95 11.84
N PRO A 594 10.63 -24.52 12.23
CA PRO A 594 11.80 -25.39 12.18
C PRO A 594 11.65 -26.67 13.04
N VAL A 595 10.98 -26.56 14.18
CA VAL A 595 10.78 -27.69 15.09
C VAL A 595 9.73 -28.66 14.55
N ASN A 596 8.56 -28.16 14.14
CA ASN A 596 7.46 -28.98 13.67
C ASN A 596 7.77 -29.60 12.29
N ALA A 597 8.49 -28.89 11.43
CA ALA A 597 8.88 -29.37 10.11
C ALA A 597 9.79 -30.60 10.17
N LYS A 598 10.70 -30.71 11.13
CA LYS A 598 11.52 -31.90 11.35
C LYS A 598 10.67 -33.16 11.53
N GLN A 599 9.57 -33.06 12.30
CA GLN A 599 8.65 -34.21 12.50
C GLN A 599 7.92 -34.64 11.23
N ALA A 600 7.84 -33.74 10.24
CA ALA A 600 7.32 -34.03 8.91
C ALA A 600 8.42 -34.35 7.87
N GLY A 601 9.69 -34.44 8.30
CA GLY A 601 10.84 -34.68 7.41
C GLY A 601 11.18 -33.53 6.48
N MET A 602 10.82 -32.29 6.84
CA MET A 602 11.13 -31.08 6.11
C MET A 602 12.22 -30.30 6.83
N GLU A 603 13.22 -29.81 6.10
CA GLU A 603 14.13 -28.81 6.62
C GLU A 603 13.50 -27.44 6.38
N TYR A 604 13.29 -26.68 7.46
CA TYR A 604 12.69 -25.36 7.40
C TYR A 604 13.59 -24.35 8.08
N ASN A 605 14.01 -23.33 7.34
CA ASN A 605 14.92 -22.30 7.82
C ASN A 605 14.22 -20.94 7.80
N VAL A 606 14.35 -20.15 8.87
CA VAL A 606 13.84 -18.80 8.95
C VAL A 606 15.00 -17.84 9.09
N THR A 607 15.15 -16.94 8.15
CA THR A 607 16.12 -15.83 8.16
C THR A 607 15.38 -14.55 8.49
N ALA A 608 15.92 -13.78 9.41
CA ALA A 608 15.42 -12.44 9.77
C ALA A 608 16.38 -11.38 9.22
N GLY A 609 15.85 -10.34 8.62
CA GLY A 609 16.64 -9.22 8.09
C GLY A 609 15.77 -8.01 7.77
N SER A 610 16.30 -7.02 7.03
CA SER A 610 15.61 -5.78 6.75
C SER A 610 14.39 -5.99 5.82
N PHE A 611 13.38 -5.14 5.96
CA PHE A 611 12.18 -5.21 5.11
C PHE A 611 12.48 -4.87 3.63
N PRO A 612 13.33 -3.91 3.27
CA PRO A 612 13.72 -3.69 1.87
C PRO A 612 14.30 -4.94 1.21
N THR A 613 15.12 -5.71 1.92
CA THR A 613 15.67 -6.98 1.42
C THR A 613 14.60 -8.04 1.18
N ILE A 614 13.51 -8.06 1.99
CA ILE A 614 12.36 -8.93 1.69
C ILE A 614 11.74 -8.58 0.34
N GLN A 615 11.55 -7.28 0.09
CA GLN A 615 10.96 -6.82 -1.16
C GLN A 615 11.82 -7.23 -2.37
N GLU A 616 13.13 -7.09 -2.27
CA GLU A 616 14.06 -7.51 -3.31
C GLU A 616 13.89 -8.99 -3.65
N TYR A 617 13.97 -9.89 -2.67
CA TYR A 617 13.81 -11.33 -2.89
C TYR A 617 12.40 -11.75 -3.32
N TYR A 618 11.38 -11.04 -2.88
CA TYR A 618 9.98 -11.40 -3.16
C TYR A 618 9.46 -10.82 -4.47
N VAL A 619 9.83 -9.56 -4.76
CA VAL A 619 9.36 -8.85 -5.97
C VAL A 619 10.20 -9.22 -7.19
N TYR A 620 11.52 -9.35 -7.01
CA TYR A 620 12.49 -9.62 -8.08
C TYR A 620 13.31 -10.89 -7.83
N PRO A 621 12.67 -12.07 -7.61
CA PRO A 621 13.40 -13.28 -7.27
C PRO A 621 14.20 -13.79 -8.47
N GLU A 622 15.45 -14.19 -8.22
CA GLU A 622 16.30 -14.87 -9.18
C GLU A 622 15.72 -16.24 -9.56
N GLU A 623 16.17 -16.83 -10.69
CA GLU A 623 15.69 -18.12 -11.17
C GLU A 623 15.96 -19.25 -10.16
N ASP A 624 17.10 -19.20 -9.45
CA ASP A 624 17.53 -20.11 -8.39
C ASP A 624 17.34 -19.52 -6.99
N ALA A 625 16.26 -18.79 -6.79
CA ALA A 625 15.95 -18.04 -5.57
C ALA A 625 16.26 -18.84 -4.29
N GLU A 626 17.09 -18.28 -3.41
CA GLU A 626 17.44 -18.87 -2.12
C GLU A 626 16.20 -18.96 -1.20
N TYR A 627 15.34 -17.94 -1.24
CA TYR A 627 14.12 -17.83 -0.41
C TYR A 627 12.88 -18.00 -1.27
N THR A 628 11.96 -18.83 -0.81
CA THR A 628 10.68 -19.09 -1.50
C THR A 628 9.45 -18.92 -0.60
N ALA A 629 9.66 -18.49 0.65
CA ALA A 629 8.62 -18.16 1.62
C ALA A 629 8.95 -16.83 2.31
N PHE A 630 7.92 -15.98 2.53
CA PHE A 630 8.09 -14.61 3.03
C PHE A 630 7.03 -14.24 4.05
N SER A 631 7.46 -13.68 5.20
CA SER A 631 6.55 -13.11 6.20
C SER A 631 6.04 -11.76 5.68
N MET A 632 4.75 -11.68 5.37
CA MET A 632 4.12 -10.53 4.75
C MET A 632 2.80 -10.16 5.44
N ALA A 633 2.15 -9.15 4.91
CA ALA A 633 0.81 -8.76 5.29
C ALA A 633 0.01 -8.37 4.04
N GLN A 634 -1.30 -8.54 4.11
CA GLN A 634 -2.26 -8.11 3.09
C GLN A 634 -3.16 -7.03 3.68
N SER A 635 -3.41 -5.99 2.89
CA SER A 635 -4.46 -5.00 3.14
C SER A 635 -5.28 -4.82 1.88
N PHE A 636 -6.57 -4.61 2.05
CA PHE A 636 -7.53 -4.44 0.95
C PHE A 636 -8.03 -3.01 0.91
N SER A 637 -8.26 -2.52 -0.30
CA SER A 637 -9.09 -1.34 -0.55
C SER A 637 -10.57 -1.71 -0.51
N GLU A 638 -11.44 -0.71 -0.64
CA GLU A 638 -12.89 -0.91 -0.79
C GLU A 638 -13.26 -1.56 -2.12
N THR A 639 -12.37 -1.48 -3.08
CA THR A 639 -12.47 -2.14 -4.38
C THR A 639 -11.75 -3.48 -4.33
N TYR A 640 -12.47 -4.55 -4.01
CA TYR A 640 -11.88 -5.88 -3.98
C TYR A 640 -11.77 -6.48 -5.37
N ASP A 641 -10.56 -6.54 -5.87
CA ASP A 641 -10.23 -7.10 -7.18
C ASP A 641 -8.93 -7.91 -7.14
N PRO A 642 -9.00 -9.24 -7.01
CA PRO A 642 -7.81 -10.09 -6.87
C PRO A 642 -7.08 -10.35 -8.20
N TRP A 643 -7.54 -9.78 -9.32
CA TRP A 643 -6.97 -10.04 -10.64
C TRP A 643 -5.48 -9.65 -10.72
N ALA A 644 -5.12 -8.48 -10.21
CA ALA A 644 -3.74 -8.00 -10.26
C ALA A 644 -2.76 -8.95 -9.56
N GLN A 645 -3.20 -9.58 -8.46
CA GLN A 645 -2.36 -10.40 -7.60
C GLN A 645 -2.34 -11.89 -7.96
N PHE A 646 -3.42 -12.42 -8.54
CA PHE A 646 -3.56 -13.87 -8.73
C PHE A 646 -3.86 -14.31 -10.15
N ASN A 647 -4.11 -13.38 -11.10
CA ASN A 647 -4.15 -13.72 -12.52
C ASN A 647 -2.72 -13.89 -13.05
N SER A 648 -2.50 -14.84 -13.96
CA SER A 648 -1.18 -15.06 -14.57
C SER A 648 -0.66 -13.85 -15.36
N ASN A 649 -1.56 -12.96 -15.80
CA ASN A 649 -1.25 -11.68 -16.45
C ASN A 649 -1.32 -10.48 -15.50
N GLY A 650 -1.55 -10.74 -14.20
CA GLY A 650 -1.64 -9.68 -13.20
C GLY A 650 -0.30 -8.99 -12.96
N ASN A 651 -0.33 -7.68 -12.92
CA ASN A 651 0.88 -6.86 -12.76
C ASN A 651 1.46 -6.85 -11.33
N ASP A 652 0.68 -7.34 -10.34
CA ASP A 652 1.11 -7.47 -8.93
C ASP A 652 1.20 -8.95 -8.47
N ASN A 653 1.30 -9.89 -9.41
CA ASN A 653 1.38 -11.33 -9.12
C ASN A 653 2.76 -11.74 -8.54
N LYS A 654 3.06 -11.24 -7.35
CA LYS A 654 4.33 -11.50 -6.65
C LYS A 654 4.48 -12.96 -6.18
N THR A 655 3.37 -13.65 -5.95
CA THR A 655 3.35 -15.09 -5.61
C THR A 655 3.60 -15.99 -6.81
N ARG A 656 3.67 -15.44 -8.03
CA ARG A 656 3.91 -16.17 -9.28
C ARG A 656 2.86 -17.25 -9.57
N VAL A 657 1.61 -16.98 -9.21
CA VAL A 657 0.49 -17.86 -9.58
C VAL A 657 0.40 -17.97 -11.10
N ASN A 658 0.34 -19.21 -11.58
CA ASN A 658 0.14 -19.54 -12.99
C ASN A 658 -0.83 -20.74 -13.04
N ASP A 659 -2.09 -20.46 -12.74
CA ASP A 659 -3.16 -21.46 -12.69
C ASP A 659 -4.34 -21.00 -13.55
N PRO A 660 -4.71 -21.73 -14.61
CA PRO A 660 -5.86 -21.38 -15.47
C PRO A 660 -7.18 -21.20 -14.70
N LYS A 661 -7.32 -21.85 -13.54
CA LYS A 661 -8.53 -21.66 -12.71
C LYS A 661 -8.52 -20.32 -12.00
N ALA A 662 -7.35 -19.85 -11.54
CA ALA A 662 -7.19 -18.50 -11.02
C ALA A 662 -7.52 -17.45 -12.08
N ASP A 663 -7.01 -17.65 -13.30
CA ASP A 663 -7.27 -16.74 -14.43
C ASP A 663 -8.77 -16.63 -14.73
N GLU A 664 -9.47 -17.79 -14.77
CA GLU A 664 -10.93 -17.83 -14.97
C GLU A 664 -11.66 -17.09 -13.84
N LEU A 665 -11.33 -17.38 -12.58
CA LEU A 665 -12.07 -16.89 -11.42
C LEU A 665 -11.86 -15.39 -11.19
N THR A 666 -10.65 -14.89 -11.34
CA THR A 666 -10.35 -13.47 -11.18
C THR A 666 -11.03 -12.62 -12.26
N VAL A 667 -11.03 -13.09 -13.52
CA VAL A 667 -11.77 -12.43 -14.61
C VAL A 667 -13.29 -12.48 -14.36
N LYS A 668 -13.82 -13.64 -13.97
CA LYS A 668 -15.25 -13.82 -13.67
C LYS A 668 -15.73 -12.89 -12.55
N LEU A 669 -14.91 -12.72 -11.49
CA LEU A 669 -15.23 -11.83 -10.38
C LEU A 669 -15.22 -10.36 -10.85
N ARG A 670 -14.14 -9.92 -11.48
CA ARG A 670 -13.94 -8.56 -12.00
C ARG A 670 -15.06 -8.15 -12.94
N GLN A 671 -15.40 -9.02 -13.89
CA GLN A 671 -16.36 -8.76 -14.97
C GLN A 671 -17.82 -9.03 -14.58
N THR A 672 -18.12 -9.19 -13.30
CA THR A 672 -19.51 -9.23 -12.83
C THR A 672 -20.18 -7.87 -13.12
N PRO A 673 -21.42 -7.84 -13.67
CA PRO A 673 -22.14 -6.59 -13.84
C PRO A 673 -22.31 -5.84 -12.52
N PRO A 674 -22.17 -4.50 -12.48
CA PRO A 674 -22.19 -3.70 -11.24
C PRO A 674 -23.45 -3.90 -10.38
N ASP A 675 -24.60 -4.17 -11.01
CA ASP A 675 -25.89 -4.35 -10.32
C ASP A 675 -26.14 -5.80 -9.87
N ASP A 676 -25.27 -6.75 -10.20
CA ASP A 676 -25.47 -8.17 -9.88
C ASP A 676 -24.66 -8.61 -8.64
N LYS A 677 -25.06 -8.07 -7.49
CA LYS A 677 -24.44 -8.35 -6.18
C LYS A 677 -24.42 -9.84 -5.84
N GLU A 678 -25.49 -10.57 -6.13
CA GLU A 678 -25.56 -12.00 -5.83
C GLU A 678 -24.56 -12.80 -6.67
N GLN A 679 -24.44 -12.49 -7.96
CA GLN A 679 -23.44 -13.13 -8.81
C GLN A 679 -22.02 -12.79 -8.37
N TYR A 680 -21.76 -11.55 -7.91
CA TYR A 680 -20.47 -11.16 -7.38
C TYR A 680 -20.12 -11.97 -6.13
N LEU A 681 -21.07 -12.15 -5.20
CA LEU A 681 -20.89 -12.97 -4.00
C LEU A 681 -20.62 -14.44 -4.33
N ASP A 682 -21.34 -15.01 -5.30
CA ASP A 682 -21.09 -16.38 -5.75
C ASP A 682 -19.70 -16.54 -6.37
N ASN A 683 -19.28 -15.58 -7.19
CA ASN A 683 -17.95 -15.56 -7.80
C ASN A 683 -16.85 -15.38 -6.74
N TRP A 684 -17.08 -14.52 -5.74
CA TRP A 684 -16.18 -14.29 -4.62
C TRP A 684 -16.01 -15.57 -3.78
N GLU A 685 -17.10 -16.27 -3.43
CA GLU A 685 -17.01 -17.54 -2.71
C GLU A 685 -16.22 -18.61 -3.48
N GLU A 686 -16.45 -18.71 -4.80
CA GLU A 686 -15.73 -19.66 -5.65
C GLU A 686 -14.22 -19.35 -5.69
N PHE A 687 -13.86 -18.07 -5.77
CA PHE A 687 -12.47 -17.62 -5.70
C PHE A 687 -11.84 -17.94 -4.34
N GLN A 688 -12.54 -17.68 -3.21
CA GLN A 688 -12.05 -17.99 -1.87
C GLN A 688 -11.78 -19.49 -1.66
N GLN A 689 -12.63 -20.36 -2.21
CA GLN A 689 -12.43 -21.81 -2.14
C GLN A 689 -11.20 -22.24 -2.96
N TRP A 690 -11.00 -21.68 -4.15
CA TRP A 690 -9.79 -21.91 -4.93
C TRP A 690 -8.54 -21.43 -4.16
N TYR A 691 -8.57 -20.21 -3.63
CA TYR A 691 -7.46 -19.63 -2.89
C TYR A 691 -7.04 -20.48 -1.70
N ASN A 692 -8.02 -20.92 -0.91
CA ASN A 692 -7.80 -21.77 0.26
C ASN A 692 -7.23 -23.14 -0.12
N ASP A 693 -7.62 -23.75 -1.25
CA ASP A 693 -7.08 -25.02 -1.73
C ASP A 693 -5.71 -24.86 -2.40
N TYR A 694 -5.53 -23.87 -3.28
CA TYR A 694 -4.25 -23.62 -3.97
C TYR A 694 -3.18 -23.09 -3.01
N LEU A 695 -3.59 -22.26 -2.07
CA LEU A 695 -2.80 -21.70 -0.96
C LEU A 695 -1.53 -20.97 -1.43
N PRO A 696 -1.63 -19.92 -2.24
CA PRO A 696 -0.46 -19.14 -2.65
C PRO A 696 0.15 -18.37 -1.48
N GLN A 697 -0.68 -18.09 -0.48
CA GLN A 697 -0.34 -17.47 0.79
C GLN A 697 -1.09 -18.22 1.91
N ILE A 698 -0.50 -18.31 3.09
CA ILE A 698 -1.21 -18.79 4.28
C ILE A 698 -1.65 -17.56 5.07
N PRO A 699 -2.95 -17.23 5.11
CA PRO A 699 -3.46 -16.23 6.04
C PRO A 699 -3.22 -16.70 7.47
N LEU A 700 -2.68 -15.83 8.31
CA LEU A 700 -2.33 -16.17 9.68
C LEU A 700 -3.36 -15.67 10.67
N TYR A 701 -3.60 -14.37 10.65
CA TYR A 701 -4.52 -13.70 11.56
C TYR A 701 -4.95 -12.34 11.01
N SER A 702 -6.16 -11.93 11.37
CA SER A 702 -6.62 -10.55 11.25
C SER A 702 -6.85 -9.98 12.65
N ASN A 703 -6.25 -8.83 12.94
CA ASN A 703 -6.37 -8.16 14.24
C ASN A 703 -7.50 -7.12 14.25
N LEU A 704 -7.89 -6.71 15.44
CA LEU A 704 -8.71 -5.53 15.65
C LEU A 704 -7.80 -4.31 15.85
N TYR A 705 -8.19 -3.18 15.28
CA TYR A 705 -7.60 -1.89 15.57
C TYR A 705 -8.44 -1.13 16.59
N HIS A 706 -7.78 -0.42 17.49
CA HIS A 706 -8.42 0.35 18.55
C HIS A 706 -8.00 1.82 18.42
N THR A 707 -8.97 2.71 18.32
CA THR A 707 -8.74 4.16 18.35
C THR A 707 -9.19 4.69 19.69
N GLY A 708 -8.25 5.21 20.48
CA GLY A 708 -8.55 5.88 21.75
C GLY A 708 -8.77 7.37 21.56
N TYR A 709 -9.69 7.94 22.34
CA TYR A 709 -9.96 9.37 22.30
C TYR A 709 -10.36 9.94 23.67
N THR A 710 -9.99 11.20 23.93
CA THR A 710 -10.32 11.88 25.19
C THR A 710 -11.82 12.15 25.31
N LYS A 711 -12.32 12.28 26.53
CA LYS A 711 -13.75 12.54 26.80
C LYS A 711 -14.25 13.90 26.31
N ARG A 712 -13.37 14.78 25.86
CA ARG A 712 -13.78 16.07 25.25
C ARG A 712 -14.16 15.92 23.78
N VAL A 713 -13.77 14.82 23.12
CA VAL A 713 -14.15 14.50 21.73
C VAL A 713 -15.56 13.91 21.73
N GLU A 714 -16.48 14.51 20.99
CA GLU A 714 -17.86 14.03 20.80
C GLU A 714 -18.17 13.83 19.32
N GLY A 715 -19.05 12.88 19.01
CA GLY A 715 -19.51 12.60 17.64
C GLY A 715 -18.60 11.65 16.87
N PHE A 716 -17.64 11.00 17.53
CA PHE A 716 -16.85 9.92 16.95
C PHE A 716 -17.57 8.58 17.20
N ASP A 717 -18.58 8.31 16.38
CA ASP A 717 -19.52 7.20 16.60
C ASP A 717 -19.23 5.97 15.72
N VAL A 718 -18.52 6.14 14.61
CA VAL A 718 -18.20 5.07 13.64
C VAL A 718 -16.68 4.97 13.52
N ASN A 719 -16.17 3.76 13.39
CA ASN A 719 -14.77 3.52 13.05
C ASN A 719 -14.69 2.25 12.20
N THR A 720 -14.22 2.43 10.97
CA THR A 720 -14.01 1.34 10.01
C THR A 720 -12.68 1.55 9.30
N PRO A 721 -12.15 0.59 8.56
CA PRO A 721 -10.88 0.80 7.83
C PRO A 721 -10.90 2.00 6.88
N SER A 722 -12.06 2.29 6.29
CA SER A 722 -12.26 3.36 5.31
C SER A 722 -12.79 4.65 5.92
N TRP A 723 -13.14 4.65 7.22
CA TRP A 723 -13.89 5.72 7.84
C TRP A 723 -13.36 6.02 9.25
N GLY A 724 -12.29 6.80 9.31
CA GLY A 724 -11.63 7.22 10.54
C GLY A 724 -12.22 8.51 11.13
N ILE A 725 -11.51 9.10 12.08
CA ILE A 725 -11.90 10.38 12.68
C ILE A 725 -11.84 11.53 11.66
N GLU A 726 -10.90 11.49 10.76
CA GLU A 726 -10.71 12.46 9.67
C GLU A 726 -11.88 12.49 8.70
N ASP A 727 -12.51 11.35 8.41
CA ASP A 727 -13.71 11.26 7.57
C ASP A 727 -14.94 11.82 8.28
N GLN A 728 -14.99 11.68 9.63
CA GLN A 728 -16.09 12.16 10.49
C GLN A 728 -15.88 13.55 11.03
N ILE A 729 -14.79 14.22 10.68
CA ILE A 729 -14.42 15.53 11.26
C ILE A 729 -15.53 16.58 11.20
N ASN A 730 -16.41 16.45 10.19
CA ASN A 730 -17.58 17.32 10.04
C ASN A 730 -18.67 17.11 11.13
N ALA A 731 -18.65 15.97 11.83
CA ALA A 731 -19.57 15.66 12.93
C ALA A 731 -18.91 15.81 14.31
N ILE A 732 -17.58 15.82 14.37
CA ILE A 732 -16.80 15.89 15.60
C ILE A 732 -16.92 17.27 16.25
N LYS A 733 -16.98 17.29 17.58
CA LYS A 733 -17.01 18.50 18.42
C LYS A 733 -16.10 18.33 19.62
N LEU A 734 -15.58 19.42 20.12
CA LEU A 734 -14.90 19.50 21.42
C LEU A 734 -15.87 20.06 22.49
N LYS A 735 -15.85 19.44 23.70
CA LYS A 735 -16.55 19.94 24.89
C LYS A 735 -15.84 21.13 25.51
#